data_bee3b60dd5d336faa028ab2a2ecf1a3f
#
_entry.id   bee3b60dd5d336faa028ab2a2ecf1a3f
#
_cell.length_a   1.000
_cell.length_b   1.000
_cell.length_c   1.000
_cell.angle_alpha   90.00
_cell.angle_beta   90.00
_cell.angle_gamma   90.00
#
_symmetry.space_group_name_H-M   'P 1'
#
loop_
_entity.id
_entity.type
_entity.pdbx_description
1 polymer ?
#
loop_
_entity_poly.entity_id
_entity_poly.type
_entity_poly.pdbx_seq_one_letter_code
_entity_poly.pdbx_strand_id
1 'polypeptide(L)'
;MPQRAAPLPTTPPAPDWPVLLAIAGLAASSAAASLHAFTAIVARAASLARDGGPISPSSLLPALGLTDGLLAGLTAILLLAVVWLEWRRRAVSAMLWRANPTEMWVLLAVLLLWLGHSFCFPGVLLAADSGSHIARFLEMSRGFQAGFIPQWTNYQYLGSPLLAFTGPLTYILGGLLTLAVGDAVIAVKILATVVHFLTGLFYYAFLRTLGLSRSAALVASVGWTGSFAYLQMFLYRGLFPQLITVMLLPVLFLAAEHLMRRRRTGGGYWLLFALTTAALIVNHQPHAPFAAIYLALFGGISLLLGRWRWAGLVPMATAGLTGAAMAMIAILPVLEGAGWVMMEPDSGLALLRWPTTERLLRLVTWANTRSNWGSDYWAYLGIASVALAVFGAWTSLSGSATAHRRSIGLAVLPCVLLGLVLYNPVVRDIMFLGFFIGLLVALAIEGLLANRQAGHRIVLVALMLVLLDVASTAILPVARADKEFLAVAGRYLQSTAPNERGIEIGIQRDGSFQANTGPSAGVMSYFATPQRVSGHHNMAATLVHNYSGTSINLAERDLRWTGRLSTRTATLLAQLNVSRIVCTDPANMGCPETFQDASPEGPLGRRILVPDASPVLFSRSLIALSPPEGLDKPALWDPIFEFEPMAPRVAAIARFLHLYLDTAGIDPVRHTARALPVRQPPPGTTTDPADFEAVPVLEQYTVSLARVELVIAARQAGFVQLAHPWYPGNEVRINGTVTAPLQGAISLLVLPLDVGRNHIVIEPRTTPMTRLAAWISGTALAGALAVAGWLAWRNRRRPEHVASGDMA
;
A
#
# COMPACT_ATOMS: atom_id res chain seq x y z
N MET A 1 7.31 -7.74 62.04
CA MET A 1 6.44 -6.56 61.86
C MET A 1 6.61 -6.05 60.43
N PRO A 2 5.59 -6.03 59.62
CA PRO A 2 5.71 -5.44 58.27
C PRO A 2 5.77 -3.93 58.43
N GLN A 3 6.85 -3.31 57.93
CA GLN A 3 6.95 -1.86 57.82
C GLN A 3 5.77 -1.37 56.97
N ARG A 4 4.92 -0.53 57.58
CA ARG A 4 3.91 0.22 56.85
C ARG A 4 4.59 1.03 55.76
N ALA A 5 4.31 0.71 54.51
CA ALA A 5 4.76 1.52 53.37
C ALA A 5 4.22 2.95 53.59
N ALA A 6 5.11 3.92 53.54
CA ALA A 6 4.72 5.33 53.53
C ALA A 6 3.66 5.60 52.44
N PRO A 7 2.63 6.39 52.69
CA PRO A 7 1.65 6.73 51.67
C PRO A 7 2.36 7.40 50.49
N LEU A 8 2.09 6.89 49.29
CA LEU A 8 2.61 7.49 48.04
C LEU A 8 2.14 8.95 47.99
N PRO A 9 3.02 9.88 47.64
CA PRO A 9 2.63 11.30 47.47
C PRO A 9 1.48 11.41 46.50
N THR A 10 0.42 12.11 46.89
CA THR A 10 -0.86 12.27 46.18
C THR A 10 -0.75 13.10 44.91
N THR A 11 0.36 13.81 44.70
CA THR A 11 0.67 14.54 43.47
C THR A 11 1.87 13.88 42.76
N PRO A 12 1.75 13.61 41.45
CA PRO A 12 2.89 13.13 40.70
C PRO A 12 4.02 14.18 40.73
N PRO A 13 5.28 13.75 40.92
CA PRO A 13 6.40 14.69 40.88
C PRO A 13 6.44 15.46 39.56
N ALA A 14 6.90 16.70 39.57
CA ALA A 14 7.06 17.50 38.37
C ALA A 14 7.94 16.77 37.33
N PRO A 15 7.66 16.94 36.02
CA PRO A 15 8.49 16.34 34.98
C PRO A 15 9.94 16.82 35.01
N ASP A 16 10.88 15.94 34.73
CA ASP A 16 12.30 16.26 34.60
C ASP A 16 12.60 16.84 33.21
N TRP A 17 12.18 18.06 33.00
CA TRP A 17 12.34 18.77 31.71
C TRP A 17 13.78 18.80 31.20
N PRO A 18 14.83 19.03 32.00
CA PRO A 18 16.22 18.98 31.53
C PRO A 18 16.60 17.66 30.87
N VAL A 19 16.15 16.53 31.41
CA VAL A 19 16.41 15.19 30.85
C VAL A 19 15.63 15.00 29.54
N LEU A 20 14.36 15.38 29.54
CA LEU A 20 13.52 15.28 28.32
C LEU A 20 14.06 16.15 27.19
N LEU A 21 14.50 17.38 27.49
CA LEU A 21 15.10 18.28 26.51
C LEU A 21 16.44 17.75 25.97
N ALA A 22 17.26 17.14 26.81
CA ALA A 22 18.51 16.50 26.37
C ALA A 22 18.24 15.31 25.43
N ILE A 23 17.25 14.48 25.74
CA ILE A 23 16.84 13.34 24.88
C ILE A 23 16.22 13.84 23.57
N ALA A 24 15.35 14.86 23.63
CA ALA A 24 14.74 15.45 22.44
C ALA A 24 15.79 16.11 21.53
N GLY A 25 16.75 16.82 22.11
CA GLY A 25 17.89 17.40 21.39
C GLY A 25 18.75 16.34 20.73
N LEU A 26 19.05 15.24 21.43
CA LEU A 26 19.79 14.10 20.90
C LEU A 26 19.04 13.47 19.72
N ALA A 27 17.74 13.24 19.85
CA ALA A 27 16.93 12.67 18.79
C ALA A 27 16.88 13.58 17.56
N ALA A 28 16.68 14.88 17.78
CA ALA A 28 16.61 15.88 16.71
C ALA A 28 17.97 16.04 15.98
N SER A 29 19.09 16.13 16.72
CA SER A 29 20.43 16.26 16.13
C SER A 29 20.83 15.00 15.38
N SER A 30 20.52 13.81 15.90
CA SER A 30 20.77 12.53 15.25
C SER A 30 19.95 12.39 13.96
N ALA A 31 18.68 12.77 13.98
CA ALA A 31 17.83 12.77 12.79
C ALA A 31 18.34 13.76 11.72
N ALA A 32 18.72 14.98 12.12
CA ALA A 32 19.28 15.98 11.22
C ALA A 32 20.61 15.52 10.61
N ALA A 33 21.51 14.93 11.42
CA ALA A 33 22.75 14.36 10.93
C ALA A 33 22.53 13.24 9.91
N SER A 34 21.62 12.32 10.24
CA SER A 34 21.25 11.22 9.34
C SER A 34 20.66 11.74 8.01
N LEU A 35 19.73 12.70 8.06
CA LEU A 35 19.10 13.28 6.87
C LEU A 35 20.10 14.01 6.00
N HIS A 36 20.98 14.82 6.60
CA HIS A 36 21.97 15.63 5.86
C HIS A 36 23.05 14.74 5.22
N ALA A 37 23.69 13.88 6.03
CA ALA A 37 24.74 12.97 5.55
C ALA A 37 24.23 12.03 4.45
N PHE A 38 23.02 11.50 4.61
CA PHE A 38 22.42 10.63 3.61
C PHE A 38 22.17 11.38 2.30
N THR A 39 21.66 12.60 2.38
CA THR A 39 21.41 13.43 1.19
C THR A 39 22.71 13.69 0.42
N ALA A 40 23.79 14.03 1.12
CA ALA A 40 25.10 14.26 0.52
C ALA A 40 25.67 12.98 -0.11
N ILE A 41 25.58 11.84 0.58
CA ILE A 41 26.03 10.52 0.06
C ILE A 41 25.26 10.13 -1.20
N VAL A 42 23.94 10.30 -1.22
CA VAL A 42 23.10 9.97 -2.39
C VAL A 42 23.44 10.87 -3.57
N ALA A 43 23.60 12.17 -3.34
CA ALA A 43 24.00 13.11 -4.38
C ALA A 43 25.37 12.73 -4.99
N ARG A 44 26.34 12.37 -4.15
CA ARG A 44 27.66 11.91 -4.58
C ARG A 44 27.60 10.58 -5.34
N ALA A 45 26.83 9.62 -4.85
CA ALA A 45 26.63 8.34 -5.53
C ALA A 45 26.00 8.53 -6.92
N ALA A 46 25.04 9.42 -7.05
CA ALA A 46 24.42 9.77 -8.33
C ALA A 46 25.41 10.45 -9.29
N SER A 47 26.30 11.32 -8.77
CA SER A 47 27.37 11.91 -9.57
C SER A 47 28.35 10.85 -10.07
N LEU A 48 28.85 10.00 -9.17
CA LEU A 48 29.79 8.92 -9.55
C LEU A 48 29.17 7.95 -10.56
N ALA A 49 27.90 7.63 -10.41
CA ALA A 49 27.21 6.77 -11.38
C ALA A 49 27.12 7.41 -12.77
N ARG A 50 26.91 8.72 -12.87
CA ARG A 50 26.89 9.47 -14.13
C ARG A 50 28.28 9.51 -14.79
N ASP A 51 29.31 9.63 -13.98
CA ASP A 51 30.70 9.76 -14.44
C ASP A 51 31.37 8.38 -14.69
N GLY A 52 30.62 7.27 -14.54
CA GLY A 52 31.14 5.90 -14.67
C GLY A 52 32.15 5.50 -13.59
N GLY A 53 32.19 6.25 -12.48
CA GLY A 53 33.10 6.00 -11.38
C GLY A 53 32.64 4.88 -10.45
N PRO A 54 33.57 4.18 -9.79
CA PRO A 54 33.21 3.11 -8.87
C PRO A 54 32.51 3.66 -7.60
N ILE A 55 31.37 3.07 -7.24
CA ILE A 55 30.68 3.40 -6.00
C ILE A 55 31.23 2.51 -4.88
N SER A 56 32.08 3.07 -4.05
CA SER A 56 32.68 2.42 -2.89
C SER A 56 32.57 3.32 -1.65
N PRO A 57 32.68 2.78 -0.44
CA PRO A 57 32.65 3.62 0.77
C PRO A 57 33.69 4.75 0.72
N SER A 58 34.90 4.49 0.20
CA SER A 58 35.99 5.47 0.08
C SER A 58 35.66 6.58 -0.92
N SER A 59 34.91 6.31 -1.98
CA SER A 59 34.49 7.32 -2.96
C SER A 59 33.28 8.14 -2.50
N LEU A 60 32.51 7.65 -1.52
CA LEU A 60 31.33 8.33 -0.95
C LEU A 60 31.66 9.21 0.28
N LEU A 61 32.64 8.81 1.09
CA LEU A 61 33.02 9.57 2.29
C LEU A 61 33.36 11.05 2.03
N PRO A 62 34.02 11.44 0.92
CA PRO A 62 34.27 12.85 0.62
C PRO A 62 33.00 13.71 0.41
N ALA A 63 31.82 13.11 0.30
CA ALA A 63 30.56 13.84 0.25
C ALA A 63 30.18 14.47 1.59
N LEU A 64 30.72 13.95 2.70
CA LEU A 64 30.46 14.47 4.04
C LEU A 64 31.28 15.75 4.26
N GLY A 65 30.58 16.82 4.59
CA GLY A 65 31.16 18.15 4.76
C GLY A 65 31.23 18.60 6.21
N LEU A 66 31.58 19.86 6.40
CA LEU A 66 31.66 20.51 7.72
C LEU A 66 30.32 20.42 8.49
N THR A 67 29.20 20.60 7.80
CA THR A 67 27.87 20.52 8.41
C THR A 67 27.61 19.13 9.01
N ASP A 68 28.00 18.05 8.29
CA ASP A 68 27.87 16.69 8.80
C ASP A 68 28.71 16.47 10.04
N GLY A 69 29.94 17.00 10.02
CA GLY A 69 30.84 16.97 11.18
C GLY A 69 30.27 17.71 12.38
N LEU A 70 29.70 18.90 12.17
CA LEU A 70 29.08 19.70 13.24
C LEU A 70 27.84 19.01 13.83
N LEU A 71 26.96 18.45 12.98
CA LEU A 71 25.78 17.71 13.41
C LEU A 71 26.15 16.43 14.15
N ALA A 72 27.14 15.70 13.67
CA ALA A 72 27.67 14.52 14.35
C ALA A 72 28.32 14.89 15.70
N GLY A 73 29.09 15.97 15.74
CA GLY A 73 29.67 16.51 16.97
C GLY A 73 28.62 16.91 18.00
N LEU A 74 27.58 17.63 17.56
CA LEU A 74 26.46 18.00 18.44
C LEU A 74 25.72 16.74 18.96
N THR A 75 25.48 15.78 18.10
CA THR A 75 24.87 14.50 18.48
C THR A 75 25.72 13.76 19.52
N ALA A 76 27.04 13.73 19.33
CA ALA A 76 27.96 13.12 20.28
C ALA A 76 27.97 13.85 21.63
N ILE A 77 27.96 15.19 21.62
CA ILE A 77 27.89 16.00 22.85
C ILE A 77 26.59 15.73 23.61
N LEU A 78 25.46 15.71 22.92
CA LEU A 78 24.16 15.43 23.55
C LEU A 78 24.05 14.00 24.04
N LEU A 79 24.63 13.03 23.34
CA LEU A 79 24.72 11.65 23.81
C LEU A 79 25.54 11.57 25.10
N LEU A 80 26.71 12.21 25.12
CA LEU A 80 27.56 12.28 26.32
C LEU A 80 26.83 12.96 27.49
N ALA A 81 26.03 14.01 27.19
CA ALA A 81 25.23 14.68 28.22
C ALA A 81 24.15 13.74 28.78
N VAL A 82 23.45 12.99 27.97
CA VAL A 82 22.45 12.00 28.42
C VAL A 82 23.13 10.88 29.23
N VAL A 83 24.26 10.37 28.74
CA VAL A 83 25.06 9.34 29.48
C VAL A 83 25.56 9.87 30.82
N TRP A 84 26.06 11.13 30.86
CA TRP A 84 26.50 11.78 32.08
C TRP A 84 25.36 11.98 33.08
N LEU A 85 24.18 12.43 32.63
CA LEU A 85 22.97 12.57 33.46
C LEU A 85 22.56 11.21 34.05
N GLU A 86 22.61 10.16 33.25
CA GLU A 86 22.32 8.80 33.73
C GLU A 86 23.36 8.33 34.71
N TRP A 87 24.65 8.50 34.39
CA TRP A 87 25.76 8.05 35.27
C TRP A 87 25.74 8.76 36.63
N ARG A 88 25.58 10.11 36.61
CA ARG A 88 25.67 10.92 37.82
C ARG A 88 24.39 10.92 38.66
N ARG A 89 23.23 10.96 38.03
CA ARG A 89 21.93 11.14 38.68
C ARG A 89 20.95 10.00 38.47
N ARG A 90 21.31 9.00 37.65
CA ARG A 90 20.38 7.96 37.19
C ARG A 90 19.09 8.54 36.64
N ALA A 91 19.20 9.66 35.93
CA ALA A 91 18.06 10.50 35.60
C ALA A 91 17.07 9.79 34.62
N VAL A 92 17.59 9.12 33.58
CA VAL A 92 16.76 8.41 32.60
C VAL A 92 16.16 7.15 33.22
N SER A 93 16.96 6.35 33.94
CA SER A 93 16.45 5.14 34.59
C SER A 93 15.44 5.46 35.70
N ALA A 94 15.64 6.55 36.46
CA ALA A 94 14.66 7.02 37.44
C ALA A 94 13.38 7.54 36.80
N MET A 95 13.46 8.22 35.64
CA MET A 95 12.31 8.67 34.87
C MET A 95 11.49 7.47 34.37
N LEU A 96 12.12 6.48 33.77
CA LEU A 96 11.47 5.24 33.35
C LEU A 96 10.82 4.49 34.50
N TRP A 97 11.47 4.51 35.69
CA TRP A 97 10.93 3.85 36.89
C TRP A 97 9.73 4.59 37.49
N ARG A 98 9.83 5.93 37.65
CA ARG A 98 8.73 6.77 38.15
C ARG A 98 7.55 6.72 37.18
N ALA A 99 7.84 6.58 35.90
CA ALA A 99 6.88 6.49 34.82
C ALA A 99 5.79 7.58 34.91
N ASN A 100 6.22 8.84 35.12
CA ASN A 100 5.32 9.98 35.13
C ASN A 100 4.56 10.02 33.80
N PRO A 101 3.23 10.27 33.78
CA PRO A 101 2.45 10.29 32.55
C PRO A 101 3.01 11.24 31.50
N THR A 102 3.29 12.48 31.89
CA THR A 102 3.78 13.53 30.96
C THR A 102 5.14 13.15 30.38
N GLU A 103 6.09 12.70 31.25
CA GLU A 103 7.40 12.24 30.80
C GLU A 103 7.30 11.10 29.78
N MET A 104 6.43 10.11 30.03
CA MET A 104 6.28 8.95 29.17
C MET A 104 5.64 9.31 27.82
N TRP A 105 4.67 10.22 27.81
CA TRP A 105 4.09 10.70 26.56
C TRP A 105 5.08 11.51 25.72
N VAL A 106 5.83 12.42 26.35
CA VAL A 106 6.86 13.20 25.65
C VAL A 106 7.96 12.31 25.11
N LEU A 107 8.46 11.37 25.94
CA LEU A 107 9.50 10.44 25.53
C LEU A 107 9.03 9.55 24.38
N LEU A 108 7.81 9.01 24.46
CA LEU A 108 7.23 8.24 23.37
C LEU A 108 7.14 9.06 22.09
N ALA A 109 6.62 10.29 22.17
CA ALA A 109 6.50 11.17 21.00
C ALA A 109 7.87 11.45 20.36
N VAL A 110 8.88 11.77 21.17
CA VAL A 110 10.26 12.02 20.69
C VAL A 110 10.83 10.79 19.99
N LEU A 111 10.69 9.60 20.59
CA LEU A 111 11.23 8.37 20.01
C LEU A 111 10.49 7.97 18.73
N LEU A 112 9.16 8.13 18.67
CA LEU A 112 8.39 7.84 17.46
C LEU A 112 8.75 8.79 16.31
N LEU A 113 8.89 10.08 16.59
CA LEU A 113 9.33 11.06 15.59
C LEU A 113 10.76 10.76 15.12
N TRP A 114 11.64 10.38 16.04
CA TRP A 114 13.00 9.96 15.69
C TRP A 114 13.00 8.72 14.80
N LEU A 115 12.23 7.70 15.10
CA LEU A 115 12.10 6.51 14.25
C LEU A 115 11.52 6.85 12.88
N GLY A 116 10.57 7.79 12.83
CA GLY A 116 9.91 8.23 11.60
C GLY A 116 10.71 9.23 10.75
N HIS A 117 11.88 9.70 11.19
CA HIS A 117 12.63 10.72 10.42
C HIS A 117 13.04 10.23 9.03
N SER A 118 13.25 8.93 8.86
CA SER A 118 13.55 8.32 7.56
C SER A 118 12.45 8.55 6.50
N PHE A 119 11.21 8.85 6.90
CA PHE A 119 10.14 9.21 5.96
C PHE A 119 10.31 10.62 5.39
N CYS A 120 11.06 11.48 6.07
CA CYS A 120 11.26 12.87 5.69
C CYS A 120 12.44 13.09 4.72
N PHE A 121 13.15 12.06 4.34
CA PHE A 121 14.27 12.19 3.43
C PHE A 121 13.89 12.89 2.12
N PRO A 122 14.76 13.73 1.53
CA PRO A 122 14.48 14.40 0.27
C PRO A 122 14.34 13.41 -0.89
N GLY A 123 13.69 13.85 -1.96
CA GLY A 123 13.47 13.01 -3.16
C GLY A 123 12.21 12.15 -3.09
N VAL A 124 12.02 11.30 -4.08
CA VAL A 124 10.90 10.37 -4.21
C VAL A 124 11.28 9.01 -3.67
N LEU A 125 10.39 8.39 -2.93
CA LEU A 125 10.59 7.03 -2.48
C LEU A 125 10.35 6.06 -3.66
N LEU A 126 11.40 5.45 -4.15
CA LEU A 126 11.33 4.38 -5.15
C LEU A 126 11.18 3.03 -4.46
N ALA A 127 10.06 2.84 -3.77
CA ALA A 127 9.68 1.53 -3.27
C ALA A 127 8.79 0.82 -4.32
N ALA A 128 8.66 -0.49 -4.23
CA ALA A 128 7.96 -1.31 -5.23
C ALA A 128 6.61 -0.72 -5.66
N ASP A 129 5.76 -0.35 -4.70
CA ASP A 129 4.38 0.09 -4.96
C ASP A 129 4.20 1.62 -4.87
N SER A 130 5.24 2.36 -4.45
CA SER A 130 5.11 3.78 -4.12
C SER A 130 4.67 4.65 -5.29
N GLY A 131 5.22 4.42 -6.47
CA GLY A 131 4.86 5.19 -7.66
C GLY A 131 3.38 5.08 -8.01
N SER A 132 2.82 3.89 -7.91
CA SER A 132 1.39 3.63 -8.13
C SER A 132 0.51 4.34 -7.11
N HIS A 133 0.88 4.28 -5.84
CA HIS A 133 0.12 4.95 -4.79
C HIS A 133 0.20 6.47 -4.89
N ILE A 134 1.37 7.02 -5.23
CA ILE A 134 1.55 8.45 -5.47
C ILE A 134 0.70 8.91 -6.65
N ALA A 135 0.68 8.13 -7.75
CA ALA A 135 -0.18 8.42 -8.90
C ALA A 135 -1.67 8.49 -8.51
N ARG A 136 -2.14 7.54 -7.68
CA ARG A 136 -3.52 7.57 -7.17
C ARG A 136 -3.82 8.77 -6.28
N PHE A 137 -2.86 9.23 -5.48
CA PHE A 137 -3.03 10.47 -4.71
C PHE A 137 -3.23 11.67 -5.65
N LEU A 138 -2.47 11.73 -6.75
CA LEU A 138 -2.63 12.75 -7.79
C LEU A 138 -3.99 12.63 -8.49
N GLU A 139 -4.41 11.43 -8.87
CA GLU A 139 -5.70 11.17 -9.52
C GLU A 139 -6.87 11.57 -8.60
N MET A 140 -6.80 11.21 -7.33
CA MET A 140 -7.79 11.62 -6.33
C MET A 140 -7.82 13.13 -6.15
N SER A 141 -6.66 13.78 -6.04
CA SER A 141 -6.55 15.24 -5.92
C SER A 141 -7.17 15.95 -7.13
N ARG A 142 -6.90 15.46 -8.35
CA ARG A 142 -7.52 15.99 -9.59
C ARG A 142 -9.04 15.80 -9.60
N GLY A 143 -9.52 14.64 -9.15
CA GLY A 143 -10.95 14.41 -9.00
C GLY A 143 -11.60 15.40 -8.04
N PHE A 144 -10.98 15.64 -6.88
CA PHE A 144 -11.47 16.63 -5.90
C PHE A 144 -11.45 18.05 -6.46
N GLN A 145 -10.42 18.44 -7.21
CA GLN A 145 -10.37 19.73 -7.92
C GLN A 145 -11.52 19.87 -8.93
N ALA A 146 -11.89 18.78 -9.58
CA ALA A 146 -13.00 18.73 -10.52
C ALA A 146 -14.38 18.52 -9.84
N GLY A 147 -14.45 18.46 -8.51
CA GLY A 147 -15.69 18.35 -7.74
C GLY A 147 -16.28 16.95 -7.63
N PHE A 148 -15.51 15.89 -7.90
CA PHE A 148 -15.99 14.51 -7.79
C PHE A 148 -14.97 13.55 -7.16
N ILE A 149 -15.43 12.40 -6.69
CA ILE A 149 -14.60 11.29 -6.23
C ILE A 149 -14.41 10.33 -7.40
N PRO A 150 -13.19 10.20 -7.97
CA PRO A 150 -12.99 9.35 -9.13
C PRO A 150 -13.13 7.87 -8.75
N GLN A 151 -14.07 7.20 -9.39
CA GLN A 151 -14.27 5.74 -9.23
C GLN A 151 -13.57 4.95 -10.34
N TRP A 152 -13.18 5.63 -11.40
CA TRP A 152 -12.51 5.10 -12.58
C TRP A 152 -11.33 5.95 -12.95
N THR A 153 -10.29 5.34 -13.51
CA THR A 153 -9.16 6.04 -14.12
C THR A 153 -8.89 5.51 -15.52
N ASN A 154 -8.72 6.41 -16.47
CA ASN A 154 -8.26 6.10 -17.83
C ASN A 154 -6.71 6.07 -17.91
N TYR A 155 -6.02 6.39 -16.83
CA TYR A 155 -4.56 6.57 -16.79
C TYR A 155 -3.80 5.29 -16.48
N GLN A 156 -4.50 4.19 -16.19
CA GLN A 156 -3.89 2.91 -15.86
C GLN A 156 -4.62 1.78 -16.58
N TYR A 157 -3.88 0.80 -17.10
CA TYR A 157 -4.40 -0.42 -17.75
C TYR A 157 -5.42 -0.16 -18.87
N LEU A 158 -5.25 0.92 -19.66
CA LEU A 158 -6.24 1.37 -20.65
C LEU A 158 -7.54 1.91 -20.05
N GLY A 159 -7.72 1.78 -18.77
CA GLY A 159 -8.86 2.13 -17.95
C GLY A 159 -9.11 1.06 -16.87
N SER A 160 -9.27 1.51 -15.62
CA SER A 160 -9.49 0.60 -14.49
C SER A 160 -10.34 1.24 -13.39
N PRO A 161 -11.07 0.43 -12.60
CA PRO A 161 -11.77 0.94 -11.42
C PRO A 161 -10.77 1.37 -10.35
N LEU A 162 -10.82 2.64 -9.96
CA LEU A 162 -9.81 3.25 -9.08
C LEU A 162 -9.98 2.88 -7.61
N LEU A 163 -11.21 2.81 -7.10
CA LEU A 163 -11.50 2.64 -5.68
C LEU A 163 -12.14 1.30 -5.32
N ALA A 164 -12.65 0.55 -6.28
CA ALA A 164 -13.46 -0.63 -6.01
C ALA A 164 -12.68 -1.77 -5.33
N PHE A 165 -11.37 -1.91 -5.59
CA PHE A 165 -10.58 -3.07 -5.17
C PHE A 165 -9.34 -2.70 -4.35
N THR A 166 -9.19 -1.43 -3.99
CA THR A 166 -7.97 -0.95 -3.33
C THR A 166 -8.31 0.17 -2.36
N GLY A 167 -7.97 0.01 -1.13
CA GLY A 167 -7.88 0.95 -0.02
C GLY A 167 -8.44 2.39 -0.18
N PRO A 168 -9.75 2.59 -0.46
CA PRO A 168 -10.25 3.93 -0.76
C PRO A 168 -9.92 4.96 0.30
N LEU A 169 -9.92 4.58 1.58
CA LEU A 169 -9.61 5.52 2.67
C LEU A 169 -8.23 6.14 2.54
N THR A 170 -7.20 5.32 2.25
CA THR A 170 -5.83 5.82 2.05
C THR A 170 -5.76 6.82 0.91
N TYR A 171 -6.43 6.54 -0.22
CA TYR A 171 -6.37 7.42 -1.39
C TYR A 171 -7.19 8.68 -1.22
N ILE A 172 -8.32 8.61 -0.54
CA ILE A 172 -9.10 9.80 -0.17
C ILE A 172 -8.26 10.72 0.74
N LEU A 173 -7.67 10.18 1.79
CA LEU A 173 -6.80 10.95 2.69
C LEU A 173 -5.57 11.50 1.97
N GLY A 174 -4.90 10.68 1.17
CA GLY A 174 -3.75 11.08 0.38
C GLY A 174 -4.09 12.12 -0.68
N GLY A 175 -5.21 11.98 -1.35
CA GLY A 175 -5.70 12.96 -2.34
C GLY A 175 -6.05 14.31 -1.71
N LEU A 176 -6.74 14.32 -0.57
CA LEU A 176 -7.04 15.54 0.19
C LEU A 176 -5.75 16.21 0.68
N LEU A 177 -4.81 15.42 1.17
CA LEU A 177 -3.52 15.95 1.61
C LEU A 177 -2.72 16.50 0.43
N THR A 178 -2.72 15.81 -0.72
CA THR A 178 -2.11 16.29 -1.96
C THR A 178 -2.75 17.62 -2.42
N LEU A 179 -4.07 17.73 -2.33
CA LEU A 179 -4.77 18.97 -2.63
C LEU A 179 -4.33 20.11 -1.70
N ALA A 180 -4.14 19.81 -0.42
CA ALA A 180 -3.76 20.81 0.58
C ALA A 180 -2.29 21.28 0.45
N VAL A 181 -1.36 20.36 0.11
CA VAL A 181 0.08 20.68 0.06
C VAL A 181 0.61 20.91 -1.36
N GLY A 182 -0.18 20.60 -2.39
CA GLY A 182 0.19 20.78 -3.80
C GLY A 182 1.19 19.75 -4.36
N ASP A 183 1.65 18.79 -3.56
CA ASP A 183 2.67 17.80 -3.94
C ASP A 183 2.34 16.43 -3.35
N ALA A 184 2.13 15.42 -4.21
CA ALA A 184 1.76 14.07 -3.77
C ALA A 184 2.89 13.33 -3.05
N VAL A 185 4.15 13.64 -3.35
CA VAL A 185 5.30 13.05 -2.64
C VAL A 185 5.36 13.58 -1.21
N ILE A 186 5.18 14.87 -1.04
CA ILE A 186 5.11 15.48 0.30
C ILE A 186 3.89 14.95 1.05
N ALA A 187 2.74 14.84 0.39
CA ALA A 187 1.52 14.28 0.98
C ALA A 187 1.73 12.86 1.50
N VAL A 188 2.37 11.99 0.72
CA VAL A 188 2.71 10.63 1.11
C VAL A 188 3.61 10.60 2.35
N LYS A 189 4.64 11.44 2.39
CA LYS A 189 5.58 11.51 3.52
C LYS A 189 4.90 12.00 4.80
N ILE A 190 4.06 13.02 4.69
CA ILE A 190 3.27 13.52 5.83
C ILE A 190 2.32 12.42 6.31
N LEU A 191 1.58 11.80 5.40
CA LEU A 191 0.64 10.73 5.76
C LEU A 191 1.36 9.58 6.49
N ALA A 192 2.50 9.13 5.97
CA ALA A 192 3.26 8.05 6.58
C ALA A 192 3.82 8.43 7.96
N THR A 193 4.35 9.64 8.10
CA THR A 193 4.86 10.14 9.39
C THR A 193 3.75 10.22 10.44
N VAL A 194 2.58 10.76 10.06
CA VAL A 194 1.42 10.86 10.95
C VAL A 194 0.89 9.47 11.32
N VAL A 195 0.74 8.58 10.35
CA VAL A 195 0.27 7.21 10.58
C VAL A 195 1.23 6.45 11.47
N HIS A 196 2.54 6.57 11.24
CA HIS A 196 3.56 5.95 12.09
C HIS A 196 3.46 6.43 13.54
N PHE A 197 3.39 7.75 13.72
CA PHE A 197 3.27 8.37 15.03
C PHE A 197 2.00 7.89 15.75
N LEU A 198 0.84 7.94 15.07
CA LEU A 198 -0.43 7.49 15.63
C LEU A 198 -0.43 5.99 15.93
N THR A 199 0.24 5.16 15.12
CA THR A 199 0.36 3.72 15.40
C THR A 199 1.01 3.47 16.75
N GLY A 200 2.15 4.12 17.01
CA GLY A 200 2.84 4.00 18.29
C GLY A 200 2.02 4.52 19.48
N LEU A 201 1.34 5.66 19.30
CA LEU A 201 0.46 6.21 20.32
C LEU A 201 -0.71 5.29 20.66
N PHE A 202 -1.41 4.78 19.63
CA PHE A 202 -2.55 3.89 19.83
C PHE A 202 -2.14 2.56 20.42
N TYR A 203 -0.98 2.05 20.04
CA TYR A 203 -0.46 0.83 20.63
C TYR A 203 -0.10 1.02 22.11
N TYR A 204 0.56 2.13 22.45
CA TYR A 204 0.82 2.50 23.84
C TYR A 204 -0.50 2.59 24.62
N ALA A 205 -1.51 3.27 24.11
CA ALA A 205 -2.80 3.40 24.75
C ALA A 205 -3.48 2.03 24.94
N PHE A 206 -3.41 1.16 23.96
CA PHE A 206 -3.93 -0.22 24.07
C PHE A 206 -3.23 -1.00 25.17
N LEU A 207 -1.90 -0.98 25.23
CA LEU A 207 -1.13 -1.64 26.27
C LEU A 207 -1.46 -1.10 27.68
N ARG A 208 -1.68 0.20 27.78
CA ARG A 208 -2.15 0.84 29.01
C ARG A 208 -3.55 0.37 29.42
N THR A 209 -4.44 0.16 28.45
CA THR A 209 -5.79 -0.38 28.68
C THR A 209 -5.74 -1.81 29.20
N LEU A 210 -4.74 -2.58 28.78
CA LEU A 210 -4.46 -3.90 29.35
C LEU A 210 -3.96 -3.87 30.80
N GLY A 211 -3.67 -2.68 31.35
CA GLY A 211 -3.16 -2.51 32.72
C GLY A 211 -1.64 -2.67 32.87
N LEU A 212 -0.92 -2.70 31.74
CA LEU A 212 0.54 -2.77 31.77
C LEU A 212 1.14 -1.41 32.17
N SER A 213 2.33 -1.40 32.75
CA SER A 213 3.03 -0.18 33.19
C SER A 213 3.36 0.73 32.01
N ARG A 214 3.58 2.02 32.28
CA ARG A 214 3.91 3.00 31.25
C ARG A 214 5.24 2.67 30.56
N SER A 215 6.21 2.22 31.32
CA SER A 215 7.52 1.84 30.78
C SER A 215 7.45 0.59 29.90
N ALA A 216 6.65 -0.40 30.28
CA ALA A 216 6.40 -1.57 29.47
C ALA A 216 5.71 -1.20 28.15
N ALA A 217 4.68 -0.34 28.23
CA ALA A 217 3.98 0.15 27.05
C ALA A 217 4.91 0.98 26.13
N LEU A 218 5.78 1.81 26.70
CA LEU A 218 6.78 2.58 25.94
C LEU A 218 7.72 1.68 25.16
N VAL A 219 8.41 0.76 25.85
CA VAL A 219 9.43 -0.11 25.23
C VAL A 219 8.79 -0.97 24.12
N ALA A 220 7.62 -1.52 24.37
CA ALA A 220 6.92 -2.34 23.39
C ALA A 220 6.44 -1.53 22.16
N SER A 221 5.97 -0.31 22.39
CA SER A 221 5.53 0.56 21.28
C SER A 221 6.70 0.95 20.39
N VAL A 222 7.81 1.34 20.97
CA VAL A 222 9.05 1.67 20.25
C VAL A 222 9.60 0.44 19.52
N GLY A 223 9.65 -0.71 20.17
CA GLY A 223 10.14 -1.95 19.57
C GLY A 223 9.33 -2.41 18.37
N TRP A 224 8.01 -2.35 18.47
CA TRP A 224 7.15 -2.76 17.35
C TRP A 224 7.21 -1.76 16.19
N THR A 225 6.95 -0.47 16.44
CA THR A 225 6.88 0.52 15.37
C THR A 225 8.25 0.89 14.80
N GLY A 226 9.33 0.65 15.55
CA GLY A 226 10.70 0.81 15.07
C GLY A 226 11.25 -0.43 14.36
N SER A 227 10.57 -1.58 14.44
CA SER A 227 11.06 -2.80 13.81
C SER A 227 11.19 -2.65 12.29
N PHE A 228 12.18 -3.31 11.72
CA PHE A 228 12.36 -3.29 10.27
C PHE A 228 11.13 -3.85 9.55
N ALA A 229 10.51 -4.89 10.08
CA ALA A 229 9.28 -5.45 9.55
C ALA A 229 8.15 -4.43 9.41
N TYR A 230 8.08 -3.44 10.31
CA TYR A 230 7.11 -2.35 10.23
C TYR A 230 7.58 -1.23 9.29
N LEU A 231 8.77 -0.68 9.48
CA LEU A 231 9.27 0.48 8.73
C LEU A 231 9.45 0.17 7.23
N GLN A 232 9.83 -1.04 6.90
CA GLN A 232 10.06 -1.45 5.53
C GLN A 232 8.78 -1.46 4.67
N MET A 233 7.61 -1.61 5.28
CA MET A 233 6.35 -1.54 4.53
C MET A 233 6.21 -0.24 3.77
N PHE A 234 6.68 0.85 4.38
CA PHE A 234 6.72 2.14 3.72
C PHE A 234 8.00 2.32 2.89
N LEU A 235 9.17 2.07 3.52
CA LEU A 235 10.47 2.46 2.96
C LEU A 235 10.87 1.63 1.73
N TYR A 236 10.49 0.35 1.68
CA TYR A 236 10.90 -0.57 0.61
C TYR A 236 9.76 -1.06 -0.27
N ARG A 237 8.55 -1.18 0.30
CA ARG A 237 7.37 -1.65 -0.44
C ARG A 237 6.43 -0.55 -0.87
N GLY A 238 6.39 0.57 -0.16
CA GLY A 238 5.44 1.64 -0.43
C GLY A 238 4.00 1.25 -0.14
N LEU A 239 3.75 0.35 0.81
CA LEU A 239 2.43 -0.22 1.10
C LEU A 239 1.60 0.71 2.00
N PHE A 240 1.24 1.88 1.52
CA PHE A 240 0.52 2.89 2.32
C PHE A 240 -0.84 2.44 2.87
N PRO A 241 -1.69 1.70 2.14
CA PRO A 241 -2.94 1.20 2.70
C PRO A 241 -2.70 0.27 3.89
N GLN A 242 -1.65 -0.53 3.86
CA GLN A 242 -1.32 -1.44 4.95
C GLN A 242 -0.87 -0.69 6.20
N LEU A 243 -0.14 0.43 6.06
CA LEU A 243 0.24 1.27 7.20
C LEU A 243 -0.98 1.76 7.98
N ILE A 244 -2.00 2.28 7.28
CA ILE A 244 -3.24 2.72 7.94
C ILE A 244 -3.95 1.54 8.60
N THR A 245 -3.97 0.36 7.96
CA THR A 245 -4.53 -0.86 8.55
C THR A 245 -3.84 -1.22 9.87
N VAL A 246 -2.51 -1.15 9.90
CA VAL A 246 -1.71 -1.44 11.11
C VAL A 246 -1.96 -0.41 12.21
N MET A 247 -2.15 0.86 11.86
CA MET A 247 -2.53 1.91 12.80
C MET A 247 -3.92 1.64 13.43
N LEU A 248 -4.85 1.12 12.67
CA LEU A 248 -6.21 0.83 13.14
C LEU A 248 -6.26 -0.41 14.03
N LEU A 249 -5.30 -1.33 13.93
CA LEU A 249 -5.29 -2.56 14.71
C LEU A 249 -5.30 -2.32 16.23
N PRO A 250 -4.37 -1.55 16.82
CA PRO A 250 -4.41 -1.27 18.26
C PRO A 250 -5.69 -0.52 18.68
N VAL A 251 -6.28 0.29 17.81
CA VAL A 251 -7.56 0.98 18.09
C VAL A 251 -8.70 -0.03 18.18
N LEU A 252 -8.73 -1.01 17.28
CA LEU A 252 -9.72 -2.10 17.30
C LEU A 252 -9.64 -2.89 18.61
N PHE A 253 -8.43 -3.33 18.99
CA PHE A 253 -8.21 -4.10 20.21
C PHE A 253 -8.49 -3.28 21.49
N LEU A 254 -8.13 -1.99 21.50
CA LEU A 254 -8.45 -1.06 22.59
C LEU A 254 -9.97 -0.93 22.77
N ALA A 255 -10.70 -0.70 21.70
CA ALA A 255 -12.16 -0.57 21.76
C ALA A 255 -12.83 -1.87 22.20
N ALA A 256 -12.37 -3.02 21.66
CA ALA A 256 -12.82 -4.34 22.08
C ALA A 256 -12.60 -4.58 23.59
N GLU A 257 -11.40 -4.28 24.08
CA GLU A 257 -11.06 -4.44 25.50
C GLU A 257 -11.99 -3.65 26.41
N HIS A 258 -12.32 -2.40 26.03
CA HIS A 258 -13.27 -1.59 26.80
C HIS A 258 -14.70 -2.12 26.73
N LEU A 259 -15.16 -2.57 25.57
CA LEU A 259 -16.51 -3.14 25.42
C LEU A 259 -16.67 -4.43 26.22
N MET A 260 -15.63 -5.25 26.23
CA MET A 260 -15.68 -6.58 26.83
C MET A 260 -15.44 -6.60 28.33
N ARG A 261 -14.77 -5.59 28.93
CA ARG A 261 -14.47 -5.52 30.36
C ARG A 261 -15.45 -4.70 31.17
N ARG A 262 -16.00 -3.64 30.60
CA ARG A 262 -16.87 -2.72 31.35
C ARG A 262 -18.28 -3.29 31.54
N ARG A 263 -18.87 -3.05 32.73
CA ARG A 263 -20.28 -3.41 33.02
C ARG A 263 -21.27 -2.55 32.23
N ARG A 264 -20.89 -1.32 31.86
CA ARG A 264 -21.71 -0.39 31.07
C ARG A 264 -21.07 -0.11 29.74
N THR A 265 -21.84 -0.29 28.68
CA THR A 265 -21.40 0.03 27.31
C THR A 265 -21.30 1.54 27.19
N GLY A 266 -20.07 2.06 27.07
CA GLY A 266 -19.85 3.45 26.70
C GLY A 266 -20.12 3.65 25.22
N GLY A 267 -21.02 4.56 24.85
CA GLY A 267 -21.34 4.85 23.44
C GLY A 267 -20.10 5.20 22.61
N GLY A 268 -19.12 5.87 23.21
CA GLY A 268 -17.87 6.22 22.54
C GLY A 268 -17.04 5.01 22.09
N TYR A 269 -16.87 3.98 22.92
CA TYR A 269 -16.12 2.78 22.55
C TYR A 269 -16.88 1.88 21.58
N TRP A 270 -18.21 1.85 21.70
CA TRP A 270 -19.07 1.17 20.73
C TRP A 270 -18.91 1.80 19.33
N LEU A 271 -19.01 3.12 19.26
CA LEU A 271 -18.81 3.87 18.02
C LEU A 271 -17.37 3.72 17.49
N LEU A 272 -16.37 3.80 18.38
CA LEU A 272 -14.97 3.63 18.01
C LEU A 272 -14.72 2.26 17.38
N PHE A 273 -15.28 1.19 17.96
CA PHE A 273 -15.15 -0.16 17.40
C PHE A 273 -15.85 -0.26 16.04
N ALA A 274 -17.07 0.28 15.90
CA ALA A 274 -17.80 0.27 14.64
C ALA A 274 -17.05 1.05 13.55
N LEU A 275 -16.59 2.27 13.84
CA LEU A 275 -15.83 3.10 12.89
C LEU A 275 -14.50 2.44 12.51
N THR A 276 -13.79 1.86 13.47
CA THR A 276 -12.53 1.17 13.21
C THR A 276 -12.71 -0.07 12.35
N THR A 277 -13.78 -0.85 12.61
CA THR A 277 -14.15 -1.99 11.76
C THR A 277 -14.47 -1.54 10.34
N ALA A 278 -15.29 -0.49 10.19
CA ALA A 278 -15.59 0.08 8.87
C ALA A 278 -14.31 0.56 8.17
N ALA A 279 -13.47 1.31 8.87
CA ALA A 279 -12.23 1.85 8.32
C ALA A 279 -11.26 0.74 7.89
N LEU A 280 -11.12 -0.35 8.65
CA LEU A 280 -10.31 -1.51 8.28
C LEU A 280 -10.78 -2.15 6.99
N ILE A 281 -12.10 -2.40 6.87
CA ILE A 281 -12.69 -3.01 5.67
C ILE A 281 -12.53 -2.07 4.47
N VAL A 282 -12.91 -0.80 4.63
CA VAL A 282 -12.82 0.20 3.55
C VAL A 282 -11.38 0.44 3.14
N ASN A 283 -10.44 0.43 4.09
CA ASN A 283 -9.06 0.76 3.80
C ASN A 283 -8.31 -0.38 3.09
N HIS A 284 -8.43 -1.62 3.59
CA HIS A 284 -7.70 -2.75 3.00
C HIS A 284 -8.46 -4.05 3.24
N GLN A 285 -9.30 -4.39 2.29
CA GLN A 285 -10.19 -5.56 2.36
C GLN A 285 -9.47 -6.87 2.67
N PRO A 286 -8.31 -7.21 2.07
CA PRO A 286 -7.62 -8.47 2.35
C PRO A 286 -7.15 -8.64 3.79
N HIS A 287 -6.87 -7.54 4.52
CA HIS A 287 -6.38 -7.62 5.90
C HIS A 287 -7.49 -7.57 6.97
N ALA A 288 -8.69 -7.13 6.61
CA ALA A 288 -9.80 -7.07 7.56
C ALA A 288 -10.18 -8.45 8.14
N PRO A 289 -10.25 -9.56 7.36
CA PRO A 289 -10.46 -10.90 7.88
C PRO A 289 -9.39 -11.35 8.86
N PHE A 290 -8.11 -11.04 8.59
CA PHE A 290 -7.01 -11.38 9.51
C PHE A 290 -7.17 -10.65 10.85
N ALA A 291 -7.46 -9.34 10.83
CA ALA A 291 -7.72 -8.60 12.06
C ALA A 291 -8.87 -9.20 12.86
N ALA A 292 -9.93 -9.65 12.19
CA ALA A 292 -11.07 -10.31 12.82
C ALA A 292 -10.68 -11.67 13.42
N ILE A 293 -9.88 -12.49 12.72
CA ILE A 293 -9.41 -13.81 13.19
C ILE A 293 -8.54 -13.63 14.44
N TYR A 294 -7.58 -12.69 14.42
CA TYR A 294 -6.74 -12.42 15.58
C TYR A 294 -7.55 -11.89 16.77
N LEU A 295 -8.51 -11.00 16.52
CA LEU A 295 -9.39 -10.50 17.57
C LEU A 295 -10.26 -11.62 18.14
N ALA A 296 -10.80 -12.50 17.31
CA ALA A 296 -11.60 -13.64 17.74
C ALA A 296 -10.77 -14.63 18.59
N LEU A 297 -9.53 -14.91 18.17
CA LEU A 297 -8.63 -15.82 18.90
C LEU A 297 -8.23 -15.22 20.26
N PHE A 298 -7.73 -13.98 20.27
CA PHE A 298 -7.37 -13.27 21.50
C PHE A 298 -8.57 -13.10 22.44
N GLY A 299 -9.70 -12.71 21.87
CA GLY A 299 -10.94 -12.48 22.61
C GLY A 299 -11.57 -13.75 23.14
N GLY A 300 -11.62 -14.81 22.34
CA GLY A 300 -12.13 -16.12 22.75
C GLY A 300 -11.37 -16.67 23.95
N ILE A 301 -10.03 -16.63 23.91
CA ILE A 301 -9.22 -17.05 25.06
C ILE A 301 -9.40 -16.11 26.24
N SER A 302 -9.49 -14.80 26.02
CA SER A 302 -9.79 -13.83 27.10
C SER A 302 -11.15 -14.08 27.77
N LEU A 303 -12.15 -14.54 27.02
CA LEU A 303 -13.44 -14.96 27.55
C LEU A 303 -13.32 -16.24 28.39
N LEU A 304 -12.65 -17.25 27.86
CA LEU A 304 -12.46 -18.53 28.56
C LEU A 304 -11.69 -18.36 29.87
N LEU A 305 -10.75 -17.44 29.92
CA LEU A 305 -9.98 -17.09 31.11
C LEU A 305 -10.72 -16.12 32.06
N GLY A 306 -11.94 -15.74 31.77
CA GLY A 306 -12.75 -14.82 32.56
C GLY A 306 -12.25 -13.36 32.58
N ARG A 307 -11.29 -13.04 31.70
CA ARG A 307 -10.78 -11.67 31.56
C ARG A 307 -11.78 -10.76 30.86
N TRP A 308 -12.48 -11.30 29.86
CA TRP A 308 -13.59 -10.67 29.17
C TRP A 308 -14.91 -11.22 29.70
N ARG A 309 -15.98 -10.43 29.58
CA ARG A 309 -17.32 -10.79 30.03
C ARG A 309 -18.20 -11.19 28.85
N TRP A 310 -18.92 -12.27 28.96
CA TRP A 310 -19.89 -12.72 27.96
C TRP A 310 -20.92 -11.64 27.60
N ALA A 311 -21.36 -10.83 28.57
CA ALA A 311 -22.27 -9.71 28.32
C ALA A 311 -21.71 -8.64 27.38
N GLY A 312 -20.38 -8.56 27.19
CA GLY A 312 -19.73 -7.65 26.24
C GLY A 312 -19.83 -8.09 24.79
N LEU A 313 -20.15 -9.37 24.52
CA LEU A 313 -20.23 -9.88 23.14
C LEU A 313 -21.33 -9.19 22.32
N VAL A 314 -22.51 -8.96 22.92
CA VAL A 314 -23.62 -8.31 22.20
C VAL A 314 -23.24 -6.90 21.73
N PRO A 315 -22.76 -5.98 22.60
CA PRO A 315 -22.33 -4.67 22.13
C PRO A 315 -21.16 -4.74 21.15
N MET A 316 -20.22 -5.67 21.31
CA MET A 316 -19.12 -5.82 20.35
C MET A 316 -19.62 -6.33 18.99
N ALA A 317 -20.48 -7.35 18.97
CA ALA A 317 -21.05 -7.89 17.74
C ALA A 317 -21.93 -6.86 17.02
N THR A 318 -22.78 -6.12 17.76
CA THR A 318 -23.61 -5.06 17.15
C THR A 318 -22.74 -3.93 16.60
N ALA A 319 -21.66 -3.53 17.28
CA ALA A 319 -20.72 -2.56 16.77
C ALA A 319 -20.00 -3.07 15.50
N GLY A 320 -19.55 -4.33 15.50
CA GLY A 320 -18.92 -4.97 14.34
C GLY A 320 -19.83 -5.04 13.12
N LEU A 321 -21.08 -5.49 13.32
CA LEU A 321 -22.09 -5.53 12.25
C LEU A 321 -22.42 -4.13 11.72
N THR A 322 -22.52 -3.14 12.60
CA THR A 322 -22.70 -1.74 12.18
C THR A 322 -21.51 -1.24 11.39
N GLY A 323 -20.29 -1.56 11.82
CA GLY A 323 -19.07 -1.23 11.07
C GLY A 323 -19.02 -1.91 9.69
N ALA A 324 -19.39 -3.18 9.61
CA ALA A 324 -19.51 -3.89 8.34
C ALA A 324 -20.59 -3.26 7.43
N ALA A 325 -21.74 -2.87 7.99
CA ALA A 325 -22.77 -2.16 7.24
C ALA A 325 -22.29 -0.78 6.74
N MET A 326 -21.53 -0.03 7.53
CA MET A 326 -20.89 1.22 7.08
C MET A 326 -19.86 0.99 5.97
N ALA A 327 -19.26 -0.18 5.89
CA ALA A 327 -18.28 -0.54 4.87
C ALA A 327 -18.91 -1.04 3.56
N MET A 328 -20.24 -1.16 3.45
CA MET A 328 -20.89 -1.68 2.24
C MET A 328 -20.59 -0.85 1.00
N ILE A 329 -20.29 0.44 1.17
CA ILE A 329 -19.86 1.33 0.07
C ILE A 329 -18.58 0.81 -0.63
N ALA A 330 -17.75 0.05 0.07
CA ALA A 330 -16.56 -0.58 -0.51
C ALA A 330 -16.81 -2.06 -0.89
N ILE A 331 -17.69 -2.76 -0.17
CA ILE A 331 -17.89 -4.20 -0.36
C ILE A 331 -18.77 -4.48 -1.60
N LEU A 332 -19.94 -3.82 -1.70
CA LEU A 332 -20.88 -4.15 -2.75
C LEU A 332 -20.36 -3.85 -4.18
N PRO A 333 -19.67 -2.73 -4.44
CA PRO A 333 -19.04 -2.51 -5.75
C PRO A 333 -17.98 -3.56 -6.12
N VAL A 334 -17.25 -4.07 -5.12
CA VAL A 334 -16.28 -5.17 -5.34
C VAL A 334 -17.00 -6.45 -5.73
N LEU A 335 -18.06 -6.81 -5.05
CA LEU A 335 -18.84 -8.01 -5.37
C LEU A 335 -19.48 -7.89 -6.75
N GLU A 336 -20.00 -6.71 -7.11
CA GLU A 336 -20.55 -6.45 -8.45
C GLU A 336 -19.48 -6.57 -9.54
N GLY A 337 -18.27 -6.04 -9.28
CA GLY A 337 -17.18 -6.01 -10.25
C GLY A 337 -16.30 -7.25 -10.30
N ALA A 338 -16.41 -8.15 -9.32
CA ALA A 338 -15.47 -9.27 -9.13
C ALA A 338 -15.34 -10.20 -10.35
N GLY A 339 -16.41 -10.36 -11.15
CA GLY A 339 -16.40 -11.15 -12.38
C GLY A 339 -15.70 -10.49 -13.57
N TRP A 340 -15.36 -9.19 -13.47
CA TRP A 340 -14.88 -8.37 -14.59
C TRP A 340 -13.50 -7.79 -14.38
N VAL A 341 -12.93 -8.06 -13.21
CA VAL A 341 -11.66 -7.48 -12.79
C VAL A 341 -10.72 -8.60 -12.35
N MET A 342 -9.48 -8.51 -12.76
CA MET A 342 -8.43 -9.38 -12.27
C MET A 342 -8.04 -8.94 -10.87
N MET A 343 -8.09 -9.85 -9.92
CA MET A 343 -7.67 -9.61 -8.53
C MET A 343 -6.45 -10.46 -8.23
N GLU A 344 -5.53 -9.92 -7.45
CA GLU A 344 -4.41 -10.71 -6.93
C GLU A 344 -4.95 -11.84 -6.06
N PRO A 345 -4.53 -13.10 -6.27
CA PRO A 345 -4.97 -14.20 -5.44
C PRO A 345 -4.40 -14.05 -4.04
N ASP A 346 -5.25 -13.78 -3.07
CA ASP A 346 -4.93 -14.10 -1.69
C ASP A 346 -4.99 -15.63 -1.52
N SER A 347 -3.92 -16.29 -1.92
CA SER A 347 -3.72 -17.73 -1.72
C SER A 347 -3.54 -18.11 -0.23
N GLY A 348 -3.73 -17.16 0.68
CA GLY A 348 -3.27 -17.23 2.05
C GLY A 348 -3.84 -18.35 2.91
N LEU A 349 -5.11 -18.67 2.80
CA LEU A 349 -5.73 -19.68 3.70
C LEU A 349 -5.51 -21.13 3.25
N ALA A 350 -5.29 -21.37 1.96
CA ALA A 350 -5.12 -22.71 1.43
C ALA A 350 -3.77 -23.36 1.77
N LEU A 351 -2.81 -22.63 2.32
CA LEU A 351 -1.43 -23.05 2.50
C LEU A 351 -0.89 -22.82 3.91
N LEU A 352 -1.71 -22.94 4.96
CA LEU A 352 -1.25 -22.89 6.34
C LEU A 352 -0.16 -23.92 6.58
N ARG A 353 1.08 -23.49 6.64
CA ARG A 353 2.26 -24.32 6.87
C ARG A 353 3.13 -23.70 7.92
N TRP A 354 3.74 -24.55 8.74
CA TRP A 354 4.77 -24.09 9.67
C TRP A 354 5.93 -23.46 8.90
N PRO A 355 6.45 -22.30 9.31
CA PRO A 355 7.54 -21.66 8.61
C PRO A 355 8.81 -22.50 8.63
N THR A 356 9.59 -22.45 7.58
CA THR A 356 10.92 -23.07 7.52
C THR A 356 11.85 -22.45 8.55
N THR A 357 12.89 -23.19 8.95
CA THR A 357 13.92 -22.69 9.85
C THR A 357 14.56 -21.39 9.33
N GLU A 358 14.78 -21.31 8.03
CA GLU A 358 15.30 -20.12 7.38
C GLU A 358 14.36 -18.90 7.60
N ARG A 359 13.05 -19.06 7.39
CA ARG A 359 12.08 -17.99 7.64
C ARG A 359 12.00 -17.59 9.11
N LEU A 360 12.12 -18.52 10.04
CA LEU A 360 12.19 -18.21 11.46
C LEU A 360 13.46 -17.43 11.82
N LEU A 361 14.60 -17.83 11.25
CA LEU A 361 15.86 -17.11 11.43
C LEU A 361 15.80 -15.68 10.91
N ARG A 362 15.04 -15.41 9.84
CA ARG A 362 14.85 -14.06 9.30
C ARG A 362 14.20 -13.08 10.28
N LEU A 363 13.42 -13.56 11.25
CA LEU A 363 12.85 -12.72 12.30
C LEU A 363 13.91 -12.07 13.18
N VAL A 364 15.08 -12.68 13.27
CA VAL A 364 16.20 -12.26 14.12
C VAL A 364 17.49 -11.99 13.33
N THR A 365 17.53 -12.25 12.05
CA THR A 365 18.72 -12.02 11.23
C THR A 365 18.51 -10.77 10.39
N TRP A 366 19.36 -9.79 10.60
CA TRP A 366 19.41 -8.61 9.77
C TRP A 366 19.98 -9.00 8.40
N ALA A 367 19.12 -9.25 7.44
CA ALA A 367 19.53 -9.63 6.11
C ALA A 367 19.99 -8.40 5.34
N ASN A 368 21.25 -8.42 4.96
CA ASN A 368 21.81 -7.44 4.05
C ASN A 368 21.05 -7.48 2.73
N THR A 369 20.52 -6.35 2.36
CA THR A 369 19.60 -6.09 1.26
C THR A 369 20.17 -6.33 -0.14
N ARG A 370 21.17 -7.17 -0.30
CA ARG A 370 21.80 -7.46 -1.59
C ARG A 370 20.94 -8.20 -2.58
N SER A 371 19.85 -8.77 -2.14
CA SER A 371 19.08 -9.58 -3.06
C SER A 371 17.73 -8.97 -3.30
N ASN A 372 17.52 -8.83 -4.53
CA ASN A 372 16.28 -9.01 -5.24
C ASN A 372 15.03 -8.75 -4.41
N TRP A 373 14.19 -7.93 -4.91
CA TRP A 373 12.79 -7.66 -4.61
C TRP A 373 11.95 -8.86 -4.17
N GLY A 374 12.59 -10.02 -3.94
CA GLY A 374 12.01 -11.24 -3.39
C GLY A 374 11.46 -11.01 -1.99
N SER A 375 10.25 -11.43 -1.79
CA SER A 375 9.33 -11.27 -0.68
C SER A 375 9.88 -11.58 0.72
N ASP A 376 11.08 -12.08 0.88
CA ASP A 376 11.48 -12.83 2.07
C ASP A 376 12.38 -12.07 3.06
N TYR A 377 12.96 -10.92 2.69
CA TYR A 377 13.96 -10.22 3.52
C TYR A 377 13.40 -9.26 4.57
N TRP A 378 12.10 -9.19 4.76
CA TRP A 378 11.41 -8.07 5.37
C TRP A 378 10.87 -8.38 6.75
N ALA A 379 11.24 -9.52 7.29
CA ALA A 379 10.65 -10.06 8.48
C ALA A 379 11.41 -9.71 9.76
N TYR A 380 12.48 -8.94 9.69
CA TYR A 380 13.30 -8.65 10.86
C TYR A 380 12.50 -7.87 11.92
N LEU A 381 12.20 -8.52 13.04
CA LEU A 381 11.51 -7.95 14.19
C LEU A 381 12.47 -7.39 15.24
N GLY A 382 13.74 -7.73 15.15
CA GLY A 382 14.77 -7.35 16.10
C GLY A 382 15.15 -8.47 17.06
N ILE A 383 16.46 -8.67 17.24
CA ILE A 383 16.97 -9.70 18.15
C ILE A 383 16.55 -9.41 19.59
N ALA A 384 16.69 -8.15 20.03
CA ALA A 384 16.32 -7.72 21.37
C ALA A 384 14.82 -7.90 21.61
N SER A 385 13.99 -7.50 20.62
CA SER A 385 12.53 -7.62 20.72
C SER A 385 12.09 -9.08 20.81
N VAL A 386 12.66 -9.97 19.98
CA VAL A 386 12.33 -11.40 20.01
C VAL A 386 12.82 -12.06 21.29
N ALA A 387 14.05 -11.76 21.76
CA ALA A 387 14.57 -12.28 23.02
C ALA A 387 13.70 -11.84 24.21
N LEU A 388 13.31 -10.58 24.26
CA LEU A 388 12.38 -10.07 25.27
C LEU A 388 11.01 -10.73 25.15
N ALA A 389 10.51 -10.98 23.95
CA ALA A 389 9.22 -11.67 23.77
C ALA A 389 9.25 -13.10 24.31
N VAL A 390 10.32 -13.87 24.05
CA VAL A 390 10.51 -15.21 24.61
C VAL A 390 10.56 -15.15 26.14
N PHE A 391 11.29 -14.19 26.69
CA PHE A 391 11.35 -13.96 28.13
C PHE A 391 9.99 -13.56 28.72
N GLY A 392 9.23 -12.72 27.98
CA GLY A 392 7.88 -12.31 28.35
C GLY A 392 6.88 -13.46 28.35
N ALA A 393 6.97 -14.34 27.35
CA ALA A 393 6.21 -15.58 27.31
C ALA A 393 6.50 -16.45 28.52
N TRP A 394 7.78 -16.70 28.80
CA TRP A 394 8.17 -17.44 29.99
C TRP A 394 7.67 -16.81 31.30
N THR A 395 7.97 -15.54 31.53
CA THR A 395 7.62 -14.87 32.80
C THR A 395 6.12 -14.78 32.99
N SER A 396 5.34 -14.70 31.94
CA SER A 396 3.87 -14.69 31.99
C SER A 396 3.29 -16.05 32.39
N LEU A 397 3.98 -17.15 32.05
CA LEU A 397 3.54 -18.53 32.32
C LEU A 397 4.12 -19.07 33.66
N SER A 398 5.17 -18.44 34.20
CA SER A 398 5.80 -18.87 35.41
C SER A 398 4.87 -18.81 36.64
N GLY A 399 5.18 -19.60 37.68
CA GLY A 399 4.40 -19.62 38.93
C GLY A 399 4.36 -18.29 39.66
N SER A 400 5.37 -17.42 39.44
CA SER A 400 5.47 -16.07 40.02
C SER A 400 4.62 -15.02 39.29
N ALA A 401 4.02 -15.34 38.13
CA ALA A 401 3.17 -14.41 37.40
C ALA A 401 1.86 -14.12 38.15
N THR A 402 1.46 -12.86 38.21
CA THR A 402 0.11 -12.52 38.66
C THR A 402 -0.93 -13.14 37.71
N ALA A 403 -2.11 -13.49 38.25
CA ALA A 403 -3.19 -14.05 37.45
C ALA A 403 -3.53 -13.18 36.22
N HIS A 404 -3.42 -11.86 36.38
CA HIS A 404 -3.66 -10.89 35.30
C HIS A 404 -2.61 -11.01 34.17
N ARG A 405 -1.31 -11.03 34.49
CA ARG A 405 -0.24 -11.21 33.50
C ARG A 405 -0.32 -12.56 32.80
N ARG A 406 -0.60 -13.62 33.58
CA ARG A 406 -0.78 -14.97 33.04
C ARG A 406 -1.95 -15.03 32.04
N SER A 407 -3.07 -14.39 32.34
CA SER A 407 -4.23 -14.38 31.44
C SER A 407 -3.96 -13.62 30.13
N ILE A 408 -3.18 -12.54 30.15
CA ILE A 408 -2.74 -11.84 28.94
C ILE A 408 -1.78 -12.73 28.14
N GLY A 409 -0.76 -13.31 28.78
CA GLY A 409 0.21 -14.19 28.11
C GLY A 409 -0.46 -15.38 27.41
N LEU A 410 -1.39 -16.04 28.09
CA LEU A 410 -2.16 -17.16 27.53
C LEU A 410 -3.05 -16.73 26.34
N ALA A 411 -3.56 -15.50 26.34
CA ALA A 411 -4.34 -14.99 25.20
C ALA A 411 -3.46 -14.59 24.01
N VAL A 412 -2.22 -14.15 24.26
CA VAL A 412 -1.29 -13.68 23.24
C VAL A 412 -0.57 -14.83 22.53
N LEU A 413 -0.16 -15.87 23.26
CA LEU A 413 0.65 -16.96 22.70
C LEU A 413 0.01 -17.64 21.48
N PRO A 414 -1.28 -18.02 21.48
CA PRO A 414 -1.92 -18.60 20.29
C PRO A 414 -1.96 -17.64 19.11
N CYS A 415 -2.08 -16.31 19.36
CA CYS A 415 -1.99 -15.32 18.30
C CYS A 415 -0.58 -15.27 17.69
N VAL A 416 0.47 -15.39 18.50
CA VAL A 416 1.86 -15.50 18.01
C VAL A 416 2.05 -16.78 17.20
N LEU A 417 1.55 -17.91 17.66
CA LEU A 417 1.62 -19.18 16.94
C LEU A 417 0.87 -19.09 15.59
N LEU A 418 -0.32 -18.50 15.58
CA LEU A 418 -1.07 -18.25 14.36
C LEU A 418 -0.28 -17.33 13.41
N GLY A 419 0.31 -16.26 13.93
CA GLY A 419 1.14 -15.33 13.16
C GLY A 419 2.35 -16.02 12.52
N LEU A 420 3.02 -16.90 13.24
CA LEU A 420 4.12 -17.71 12.71
C LEU A 420 3.66 -18.62 11.56
N VAL A 421 2.49 -19.26 11.69
CA VAL A 421 1.93 -20.12 10.67
C VAL A 421 1.48 -19.34 9.44
N LEU A 422 0.82 -18.19 9.62
CA LEU A 422 0.36 -17.33 8.53
C LEU A 422 1.52 -16.61 7.82
N TYR A 423 2.58 -16.27 8.55
CA TYR A 423 3.76 -15.64 7.97
C TYR A 423 4.41 -16.44 6.84
N ASN A 424 4.27 -17.76 6.86
CA ASN A 424 4.85 -18.59 5.82
C ASN A 424 4.20 -18.38 4.42
N PRO A 425 2.87 -18.49 4.27
CA PRO A 425 2.21 -18.22 2.99
C PRO A 425 1.99 -16.72 2.74
N VAL A 426 1.80 -15.93 3.80
CA VAL A 426 1.46 -14.50 3.72
C VAL A 426 2.50 -13.68 4.44
N VAL A 427 3.56 -13.31 3.74
CA VAL A 427 4.67 -12.53 4.34
C VAL A 427 4.18 -11.21 4.95
N ARG A 428 3.10 -10.64 4.42
CA ARG A 428 2.47 -9.42 4.93
C ARG A 428 1.86 -9.60 6.33
N ASP A 429 1.60 -10.82 6.79
CA ASP A 429 1.10 -11.13 8.13
C ASP A 429 2.11 -10.84 9.24
N ILE A 430 3.39 -10.62 8.90
CA ILE A 430 4.42 -10.19 9.84
C ILE A 430 4.03 -8.97 10.70
N MET A 431 3.12 -8.14 10.21
CA MET A 431 2.59 -6.98 10.93
C MET A 431 1.77 -7.38 12.15
N PHE A 432 0.90 -8.37 11.98
CA PHE A 432 0.10 -8.93 13.08
C PHE A 432 0.99 -9.69 14.04
N LEU A 433 1.92 -10.49 13.53
CA LEU A 433 2.91 -11.17 14.35
C LEU A 433 3.70 -10.16 15.20
N GLY A 434 4.20 -9.07 14.60
CA GLY A 434 4.93 -8.01 15.30
C GLY A 434 4.09 -7.33 16.40
N PHE A 435 2.80 -7.12 16.17
CA PHE A 435 1.88 -6.59 17.18
C PHE A 435 1.81 -7.47 18.43
N PHE A 436 1.70 -8.79 18.27
CA PHE A 436 1.65 -9.72 19.41
C PHE A 436 3.02 -9.99 20.04
N ILE A 437 4.10 -9.96 19.27
CA ILE A 437 5.48 -9.97 19.79
C ILE A 437 5.71 -8.77 20.70
N GLY A 438 5.27 -7.57 20.27
CA GLY A 438 5.34 -6.37 21.12
C GLY A 438 4.57 -6.52 22.44
N LEU A 439 3.42 -7.21 22.46
CA LEU A 439 2.72 -7.55 23.70
C LEU A 439 3.55 -8.42 24.65
N LEU A 440 4.25 -9.43 24.10
CA LEU A 440 5.16 -10.25 24.89
C LEU A 440 6.36 -9.44 25.41
N VAL A 441 6.88 -8.51 24.62
CA VAL A 441 7.92 -7.56 25.07
C VAL A 441 7.40 -6.75 26.26
N ALA A 442 6.17 -6.23 26.20
CA ALA A 442 5.59 -5.52 27.34
C ALA A 442 5.49 -6.41 28.59
N LEU A 443 5.08 -7.67 28.44
CA LEU A 443 5.04 -8.63 29.56
C LEU A 443 6.43 -8.95 30.11
N ALA A 444 7.46 -8.97 29.27
CA ALA A 444 8.86 -9.10 29.70
C ALA A 444 9.24 -7.94 30.61
N ILE A 445 8.99 -6.72 30.17
CA ILE A 445 9.32 -5.53 30.99
C ILE A 445 8.55 -5.54 32.32
N GLU A 446 7.26 -5.95 32.29
CA GLU A 446 6.51 -6.16 33.56
C GLU A 446 7.16 -7.20 34.49
N GLY A 447 7.69 -8.28 33.92
CA GLY A 447 8.43 -9.29 34.66
C GLY A 447 9.71 -8.73 35.27
N LEU A 448 10.48 -7.95 34.53
CA LEU A 448 11.69 -7.28 34.99
C LEU A 448 11.40 -6.24 36.09
N LEU A 449 10.34 -5.45 35.94
CA LEU A 449 9.90 -4.46 36.92
C LEU A 449 9.44 -5.09 38.26
N ALA A 450 8.95 -6.32 38.23
CA ALA A 450 8.58 -7.03 39.46
C ALA A 450 9.78 -7.33 40.36
N ASN A 451 10.98 -7.39 39.80
CA ASN A 451 12.21 -7.56 40.54
C ASN A 451 12.78 -6.20 41.01
N ARG A 452 12.35 -5.75 42.20
CA ARG A 452 12.65 -4.41 42.74
C ARG A 452 14.15 -4.08 42.90
N GLN A 453 15.03 -5.08 43.04
CA GLN A 453 16.44 -4.84 43.30
C GLN A 453 17.23 -4.41 42.05
N ALA A 454 16.80 -4.80 40.86
CA ALA A 454 17.53 -4.53 39.63
C ALA A 454 16.73 -3.68 38.62
N GLY A 455 15.44 -3.40 38.88
CA GLY A 455 14.42 -2.97 37.91
C GLY A 455 14.75 -1.70 37.12
N HIS A 456 15.31 -0.66 37.72
CA HIS A 456 15.52 0.63 37.07
C HIS A 456 16.49 0.55 35.91
N ARG A 457 17.66 -0.05 36.12
CA ARG A 457 18.70 -0.15 35.08
C ARG A 457 18.34 -1.15 34.01
N ILE A 458 17.66 -2.25 34.38
CA ILE A 458 17.29 -3.29 33.42
C ILE A 458 16.29 -2.77 32.39
N VAL A 459 15.32 -1.97 32.80
CA VAL A 459 14.37 -1.36 31.84
C VAL A 459 15.08 -0.39 30.90
N LEU A 460 16.01 0.41 31.40
CA LEU A 460 16.85 1.26 30.57
C LEU A 460 17.68 0.45 29.58
N VAL A 461 18.34 -0.61 30.05
CA VAL A 461 19.13 -1.52 29.21
C VAL A 461 18.22 -2.17 28.13
N ALA A 462 17.05 -2.65 28.51
CA ALA A 462 16.10 -3.22 27.56
C ALA A 462 15.66 -2.20 26.49
N LEU A 463 15.35 -0.96 26.91
CA LEU A 463 15.03 0.12 25.96
C LEU A 463 16.22 0.42 25.04
N MET A 464 17.43 0.50 25.58
CA MET A 464 18.65 0.77 24.80
C MET A 464 18.94 -0.35 23.80
N LEU A 465 18.78 -1.61 24.20
CA LEU A 465 18.94 -2.75 23.31
C LEU A 465 17.89 -2.73 22.17
N VAL A 466 16.64 -2.43 22.50
CA VAL A 466 15.58 -2.28 21.48
C VAL A 466 15.89 -1.10 20.56
N LEU A 467 16.29 0.06 21.10
CA LEU A 467 16.65 1.23 20.28
C LEU A 467 17.86 0.95 19.38
N LEU A 468 18.87 0.27 19.88
CA LEU A 468 20.05 -0.10 19.10
C LEU A 468 19.67 -1.06 17.96
N ASP A 469 18.80 -1.99 18.22
CA ASP A 469 18.29 -2.98 17.28
C ASP A 469 17.49 -2.31 16.15
N VAL A 470 16.62 -1.34 16.49
CA VAL A 470 15.78 -0.62 15.52
C VAL A 470 16.48 0.59 14.87
N ALA A 471 17.51 1.16 15.50
CA ALA A 471 18.26 2.30 14.97
C ALA A 471 18.87 2.00 13.60
N SER A 472 19.34 0.77 13.39
CA SER A 472 19.86 0.33 12.09
C SER A 472 18.83 0.43 10.98
N THR A 473 17.55 0.28 11.29
CA THR A 473 16.47 0.33 10.30
C THR A 473 16.04 1.75 9.95
N ALA A 474 16.17 2.68 10.90
CA ALA A 474 15.86 4.09 10.68
C ALA A 474 16.91 4.81 9.78
N ILE A 475 18.12 4.26 9.70
CA ILE A 475 19.26 4.88 9.00
C ILE A 475 19.50 4.26 7.61
N LEU A 476 18.78 3.20 7.26
CA LEU A 476 19.03 2.48 6.02
C LEU A 476 18.75 3.32 4.77
N PRO A 477 19.67 3.29 3.77
CA PRO A 477 19.46 3.95 2.51
C PRO A 477 18.34 3.26 1.73
N VAL A 478 17.33 4.01 1.38
CA VAL A 478 16.27 3.59 0.46
C VAL A 478 16.63 4.08 -0.94
N ALA A 479 16.48 3.22 -1.94
CA ALA A 479 16.64 3.63 -3.32
C ALA A 479 15.68 4.78 -3.64
N ARG A 480 16.19 5.90 -4.19
CA ARG A 480 15.42 7.10 -4.46
C ARG A 480 15.67 7.58 -5.87
N ALA A 481 14.60 7.95 -6.56
CA ALA A 481 14.73 8.77 -7.73
C ALA A 481 14.95 10.22 -7.29
N ASP A 482 15.94 10.86 -7.87
CA ASP A 482 16.09 12.30 -7.79
C ASP A 482 14.87 12.98 -8.43
N LYS A 483 14.44 14.12 -7.90
CA LYS A 483 13.41 14.97 -8.55
C LYS A 483 13.79 15.32 -9.99
N GLU A 484 15.07 15.46 -10.25
CA GLU A 484 15.60 15.73 -11.59
C GLU A 484 15.35 14.55 -12.55
N PHE A 485 15.54 13.31 -12.08
CA PHE A 485 15.19 12.11 -12.85
C PHE A 485 13.70 12.06 -13.18
N LEU A 486 12.84 12.38 -12.21
CA LEU A 486 11.40 12.47 -12.42
C LEU A 486 11.03 13.57 -13.41
N ALA A 487 11.70 14.73 -13.35
CA ALA A 487 11.48 15.81 -14.29
C ALA A 487 11.88 15.42 -15.72
N VAL A 488 12.97 14.67 -15.89
CA VAL A 488 13.40 14.15 -17.19
C VAL A 488 12.42 13.09 -17.72
N ALA A 489 12.00 12.14 -16.86
CA ALA A 489 10.97 11.17 -17.22
C ALA A 489 9.64 11.85 -17.56
N GLY A 490 9.29 12.93 -16.84
CA GLY A 490 8.10 13.74 -17.13
C GLY A 490 8.18 14.46 -18.48
N ARG A 491 9.30 15.09 -18.81
CA ARG A 491 9.55 15.70 -20.14
C ARG A 491 9.46 14.66 -21.25
N TYR A 492 9.99 13.48 -20.99
CA TYR A 492 9.94 12.38 -21.91
C TYR A 492 8.50 11.92 -22.22
N LEU A 493 7.66 11.78 -21.18
CA LEU A 493 6.24 11.48 -21.35
C LEU A 493 5.48 12.62 -22.03
N GLN A 494 5.83 13.86 -21.71
CA GLN A 494 5.24 15.05 -22.35
C GLN A 494 5.60 15.17 -23.83
N SER A 495 6.73 14.59 -24.27
CA SER A 495 7.08 14.50 -25.70
C SER A 495 6.21 13.51 -26.48
N THR A 496 5.38 12.70 -25.78
CA THR A 496 4.40 11.81 -26.38
C THR A 496 3.16 12.63 -26.68
N ALA A 497 2.57 12.47 -27.86
CA ALA A 497 1.31 13.15 -28.17
C ALA A 497 0.27 12.80 -27.06
N PRO A 498 -0.55 13.77 -26.62
CA PRO A 498 -1.43 13.59 -25.47
C PRO A 498 -2.38 12.39 -25.57
N ASN A 499 -2.65 11.97 -26.81
CA ASN A 499 -3.59 10.91 -27.14
C ASN A 499 -2.92 9.57 -27.46
N GLU A 500 -1.60 9.49 -27.39
CA GLU A 500 -0.83 8.27 -27.66
C GLU A 500 -0.36 7.64 -26.36
N ARG A 501 -0.10 6.34 -26.39
CA ARG A 501 0.39 5.57 -25.26
C ARG A 501 1.80 5.10 -25.48
N GLY A 502 2.53 4.90 -24.38
CA GLY A 502 3.88 4.33 -24.38
C GLY A 502 3.96 3.14 -23.44
N ILE A 503 4.88 2.24 -23.73
CA ILE A 503 5.30 1.16 -22.84
C ILE A 503 6.71 1.45 -22.36
N GLU A 504 6.93 1.25 -21.08
CA GLU A 504 8.25 1.31 -20.49
C GLU A 504 8.82 -0.10 -20.32
N ILE A 505 10.03 -0.32 -20.76
CA ILE A 505 10.82 -1.53 -20.53
C ILE A 505 12.03 -1.16 -19.68
N GLY A 506 12.16 -1.77 -18.50
CA GLY A 506 13.32 -1.62 -17.63
C GLY A 506 14.31 -2.75 -17.85
N ILE A 507 15.61 -2.44 -17.78
CA ILE A 507 16.67 -3.45 -17.80
C ILE A 507 17.04 -3.77 -16.35
N GLN A 508 17.05 -5.05 -16.00
CA GLN A 508 17.51 -5.52 -14.69
C GLN A 508 19.03 -5.70 -14.67
N ARG A 509 19.61 -5.72 -13.45
CA ARG A 509 21.06 -5.91 -13.27
C ARG A 509 21.63 -7.19 -13.87
N ASP A 510 20.81 -8.20 -14.11
CA ASP A 510 21.20 -9.45 -14.76
C ASP A 510 21.09 -9.39 -16.30
N GLY A 511 20.79 -8.22 -16.85
CA GLY A 511 20.59 -7.99 -18.29
C GLY A 511 19.21 -8.44 -18.80
N SER A 512 18.33 -8.94 -17.92
CA SER A 512 16.97 -9.28 -18.31
C SER A 512 16.10 -8.03 -18.44
N PHE A 513 15.20 -8.06 -19.42
CA PHE A 513 14.20 -7.02 -19.59
C PHE A 513 12.99 -7.34 -18.73
N GLN A 514 12.44 -6.31 -18.11
CA GLN A 514 11.20 -6.46 -17.38
C GLN A 514 10.31 -5.24 -17.65
N ALA A 515 9.16 -5.46 -18.30
CA ALA A 515 8.17 -4.42 -18.47
C ALA A 515 7.53 -4.11 -17.11
N ASN A 516 7.55 -2.85 -16.77
CA ASN A 516 6.80 -2.27 -15.65
C ASN A 516 7.10 -2.83 -14.25
N THR A 517 8.22 -3.49 -14.00
CA THR A 517 8.56 -4.10 -12.71
C THR A 517 9.84 -3.57 -12.07
N GLY A 518 10.65 -2.81 -12.78
CA GLY A 518 11.88 -2.23 -12.23
C GLY A 518 11.63 -0.95 -11.42
N PRO A 519 12.67 -0.37 -10.82
CA PRO A 519 12.64 0.96 -10.21
C PRO A 519 12.05 2.05 -11.11
N SER A 520 12.27 1.90 -12.42
CA SER A 520 11.73 2.75 -13.47
C SER A 520 10.21 2.68 -13.59
N ALA A 521 9.60 1.51 -13.43
CA ALA A 521 8.14 1.37 -13.41
C ALA A 521 7.50 2.17 -12.26
N GLY A 522 8.16 2.21 -11.11
CA GLY A 522 7.76 3.05 -9.99
C GLY A 522 7.79 4.53 -10.33
N VAL A 523 8.81 4.98 -11.06
CA VAL A 523 8.96 6.38 -11.48
C VAL A 523 7.89 6.76 -12.49
N MET A 524 7.67 5.93 -13.50
CA MET A 524 6.69 6.23 -14.55
C MET A 524 5.24 6.15 -14.02
N SER A 525 4.97 5.33 -12.99
CA SER A 525 3.68 5.31 -12.32
C SER A 525 3.36 6.62 -11.60
N TYR A 526 4.38 7.39 -11.21
CA TYR A 526 4.22 8.70 -10.59
C TYR A 526 3.48 9.71 -11.48
N PHE A 527 3.63 9.58 -12.80
CA PHE A 527 2.92 10.45 -13.74
C PHE A 527 1.56 9.85 -14.07
N ALA A 528 0.53 10.26 -13.37
CA ALA A 528 -0.85 9.92 -13.68
C ALA A 528 -1.24 10.59 -15.01
N THR A 529 -1.00 9.91 -16.13
CA THR A 529 -1.28 10.40 -17.50
C THR A 529 -1.92 9.30 -18.34
N PRO A 530 -2.77 9.66 -19.34
CA PRO A 530 -3.41 8.69 -20.22
C PRO A 530 -2.43 7.96 -21.16
N GLN A 531 -1.17 8.34 -21.15
CA GLN A 531 -0.14 7.89 -22.06
C GLN A 531 0.45 6.50 -21.72
N ARG A 532 -0.11 5.80 -20.72
CA ARG A 532 0.37 4.48 -20.27
C ARG A 532 -0.62 3.37 -20.61
N VAL A 533 -0.08 2.22 -21.01
CA VAL A 533 -0.83 0.98 -21.24
C VAL A 533 -0.95 0.15 -19.98
N SER A 534 0.10 0.15 -19.17
CA SER A 534 0.21 -0.71 -18.00
C SER A 534 0.07 0.11 -16.72
N GLY A 535 -0.42 -0.55 -15.70
CA GLY A 535 -0.47 -0.04 -14.35
C GLY A 535 0.39 -0.88 -13.41
N HIS A 536 0.44 -0.50 -12.15
CA HIS A 536 1.16 -1.25 -11.15
C HIS A 536 0.37 -2.48 -10.68
N HIS A 537 1.08 -3.53 -10.25
CA HIS A 537 0.56 -4.83 -9.83
C HIS A 537 -0.58 -4.83 -8.79
N ASN A 538 -0.72 -3.76 -8.01
CA ASN A 538 -1.73 -3.67 -6.95
C ASN A 538 -3.06 -3.06 -7.39
N MET A 539 -3.30 -2.95 -8.70
CA MET A 539 -4.57 -2.45 -9.20
C MET A 539 -5.42 -3.56 -9.77
N ALA A 540 -6.71 -3.46 -9.53
CA ALA A 540 -7.68 -4.25 -10.23
C ALA A 540 -7.67 -3.87 -11.72
N ALA A 541 -7.07 -4.71 -12.53
CA ALA A 541 -7.07 -4.55 -13.97
C ALA A 541 -8.34 -5.16 -14.55
N THR A 542 -8.91 -4.51 -15.58
CA THR A 542 -10.01 -5.10 -16.35
C THR A 542 -9.52 -6.29 -17.18
N LEU A 543 -10.44 -7.11 -17.68
CA LEU A 543 -10.11 -8.32 -18.47
C LEU A 543 -9.22 -8.05 -19.69
N VAL A 544 -9.23 -6.83 -20.22
CA VAL A 544 -8.34 -6.44 -21.34
C VAL A 544 -6.86 -6.61 -20.97
N HIS A 545 -6.52 -6.57 -19.69
CA HIS A 545 -5.14 -6.67 -19.24
C HIS A 545 -4.51 -8.05 -19.54
N ASN A 546 -5.29 -9.12 -19.58
CA ASN A 546 -4.80 -10.42 -20.03
C ASN A 546 -4.17 -10.32 -21.43
N TYR A 547 -4.80 -9.55 -22.30
CA TYR A 547 -4.41 -9.40 -23.70
C TYR A 547 -3.34 -8.31 -23.87
N SER A 548 -3.52 -7.15 -23.24
CA SER A 548 -2.54 -6.08 -23.27
C SER A 548 -1.24 -6.46 -22.59
N GLY A 549 -1.29 -7.12 -21.43
CA GLY A 549 -0.12 -7.63 -20.72
C GLY A 549 0.65 -8.68 -21.55
N THR A 550 -0.08 -9.62 -22.17
CA THR A 550 0.55 -10.58 -23.09
C THR A 550 1.16 -9.92 -24.31
N SER A 551 0.50 -8.91 -24.90
CA SER A 551 1.07 -8.15 -26.02
C SER A 551 2.38 -7.45 -25.65
N ILE A 552 2.47 -6.92 -24.41
CA ILE A 552 3.70 -6.33 -23.87
C ILE A 552 4.77 -7.40 -23.70
N ASN A 553 4.43 -8.57 -23.16
CA ASN A 553 5.39 -9.67 -23.01
C ASN A 553 5.90 -10.17 -24.36
N LEU A 554 5.06 -10.21 -25.39
CA LEU A 554 5.50 -10.55 -26.75
C LEU A 554 6.47 -9.48 -27.28
N ALA A 555 6.21 -8.21 -27.02
CA ALA A 555 7.12 -7.14 -27.41
C ALA A 555 8.49 -7.25 -26.71
N GLU A 556 8.50 -7.53 -25.42
CA GLU A 556 9.74 -7.76 -24.68
C GLU A 556 10.50 -8.95 -25.23
N ARG A 557 9.81 -10.04 -25.48
CA ARG A 557 10.40 -11.25 -26.08
C ARG A 557 10.99 -10.97 -27.46
N ASP A 558 10.25 -10.31 -28.33
CA ASP A 558 10.71 -9.93 -29.65
C ASP A 558 11.97 -9.07 -29.56
N LEU A 559 11.98 -8.05 -28.70
CA LEU A 559 13.11 -7.16 -28.50
C LEU A 559 14.32 -7.86 -27.90
N ARG A 560 14.10 -8.76 -26.94
CA ARG A 560 15.16 -9.54 -26.28
C ARG A 560 15.85 -10.49 -27.25
N TRP A 561 15.08 -11.19 -28.06
CA TRP A 561 15.63 -12.27 -28.92
C TRP A 561 16.06 -11.80 -30.29
N THR A 562 15.37 -10.81 -30.85
CA THR A 562 15.62 -10.36 -32.24
C THR A 562 16.06 -8.90 -32.33
N GLY A 563 15.97 -8.15 -31.25
CA GLY A 563 16.21 -6.71 -31.23
C GLY A 563 15.15 -5.89 -32.01
N ARG A 564 14.10 -6.51 -32.52
CA ARG A 564 13.05 -5.88 -33.35
C ARG A 564 11.68 -6.41 -32.98
N LEU A 565 10.65 -5.58 -33.13
CA LEU A 565 9.26 -6.04 -33.03
C LEU A 565 8.86 -6.84 -34.27
N SER A 566 8.23 -7.99 -34.06
CA SER A 566 7.56 -8.66 -35.16
C SER A 566 6.35 -7.83 -35.63
N THR A 567 5.97 -7.98 -36.90
CA THR A 567 4.80 -7.26 -37.46
C THR A 567 3.53 -7.55 -36.66
N ARG A 568 3.33 -8.80 -36.22
CA ARG A 568 2.17 -9.18 -35.39
C ARG A 568 2.15 -8.47 -34.06
N THR A 569 3.28 -8.45 -33.36
CA THR A 569 3.39 -7.75 -32.07
C THR A 569 3.19 -6.23 -32.26
N ALA A 570 3.79 -5.63 -33.28
CA ALA A 570 3.59 -4.22 -33.59
C ALA A 570 2.11 -3.92 -33.85
N THR A 571 1.40 -4.75 -34.63
CA THR A 571 -0.04 -4.59 -34.88
C THR A 571 -0.87 -4.72 -33.61
N LEU A 572 -0.56 -5.65 -32.72
CA LEU A 572 -1.24 -5.76 -31.42
C LEU A 572 -1.06 -4.52 -30.56
N LEU A 573 0.15 -3.98 -30.51
CA LEU A 573 0.46 -2.77 -29.76
C LEU A 573 -0.23 -1.54 -30.38
N ALA A 574 -0.24 -1.44 -31.70
CA ALA A 574 -0.91 -0.35 -32.42
C ALA A 574 -2.40 -0.27 -32.08
N GLN A 575 -3.10 -1.39 -31.95
CA GLN A 575 -4.50 -1.45 -31.54
C GLN A 575 -4.76 -1.04 -30.09
N LEU A 576 -3.76 -1.10 -29.25
CA LEU A 576 -3.81 -0.57 -27.89
C LEU A 576 -3.45 0.93 -27.85
N ASN A 577 -3.31 1.55 -29.04
CA ASN A 577 -2.85 2.92 -29.21
C ASN A 577 -1.43 3.15 -28.64
N VAL A 578 -0.58 2.14 -28.69
CA VAL A 578 0.82 2.24 -28.27
C VAL A 578 1.66 2.70 -29.43
N SER A 579 2.13 3.93 -29.38
CA SER A 579 2.96 4.53 -30.44
C SER A 579 4.47 4.34 -30.21
N ARG A 580 4.86 4.00 -28.96
CA ARG A 580 6.28 3.88 -28.61
C ARG A 580 6.55 2.92 -27.47
N ILE A 581 7.72 2.31 -27.51
CA ILE A 581 8.32 1.59 -26.40
C ILE A 581 9.57 2.34 -25.97
N VAL A 582 9.67 2.56 -24.67
CA VAL A 582 10.76 3.32 -24.05
C VAL A 582 11.60 2.37 -23.23
N CYS A 583 12.88 2.33 -23.48
CA CYS A 583 13.83 1.67 -22.61
C CYS A 583 14.39 2.67 -21.61
N THR A 584 14.11 2.51 -20.34
CA THR A 584 14.71 3.29 -19.28
C THR A 584 15.85 2.49 -18.65
N ASP A 585 17.03 3.09 -18.63
CA ASP A 585 18.22 2.52 -18.01
C ASP A 585 18.71 3.41 -16.85
N PRO A 586 18.17 3.24 -15.66
CA PRO A 586 18.58 4.05 -14.49
C PRO A 586 19.99 3.68 -13.99
N ALA A 587 20.57 2.58 -14.49
CA ALA A 587 21.85 2.06 -14.03
C ALA A 587 22.98 2.18 -15.07
N ASN A 588 22.77 2.86 -16.19
CA ASN A 588 23.70 2.90 -17.34
C ASN A 588 24.11 1.51 -17.87
N MET A 589 23.23 0.53 -17.78
CA MET A 589 23.50 -0.84 -18.23
C MET A 589 23.34 -1.03 -19.74
N GLY A 590 22.93 0.03 -20.44
CA GLY A 590 22.82 0.07 -21.89
C GLY A 590 21.51 -0.51 -22.42
N CYS A 591 20.66 0.34 -22.98
CA CYS A 591 19.56 -0.11 -23.83
C CYS A 591 20.13 -0.75 -25.10
N PRO A 592 19.48 -1.80 -25.67
CA PRO A 592 19.92 -2.39 -26.93
C PRO A 592 20.13 -1.35 -28.02
N GLU A 593 21.09 -1.56 -28.92
CA GLU A 593 21.43 -0.63 -30.02
C GLU A 593 20.22 -0.35 -30.93
N THR A 594 19.26 -1.24 -30.97
CA THR A 594 18.02 -1.10 -31.74
C THR A 594 17.11 0.01 -31.21
N PHE A 595 17.31 0.47 -29.96
CA PHE A 595 16.60 1.61 -29.43
C PHE A 595 17.26 2.92 -29.89
N GLN A 596 16.47 3.82 -30.46
CA GLN A 596 16.91 5.17 -30.79
C GLN A 596 17.01 6.03 -29.53
N ASP A 597 17.98 6.94 -29.46
CA ASP A 597 18.07 7.88 -28.36
C ASP A 597 16.83 8.77 -28.29
N ALA A 598 16.23 8.82 -27.12
CA ALA A 598 14.99 9.52 -26.91
C ALA A 598 15.17 11.00 -26.56
N SER A 599 16.38 11.39 -26.21
CA SER A 599 16.70 12.78 -25.84
C SER A 599 18.12 13.10 -26.30
N PRO A 600 18.35 14.26 -26.94
CA PRO A 600 19.69 14.75 -27.23
C PRO A 600 20.46 15.17 -25.97
N GLU A 601 19.86 15.23 -24.82
CA GLU A 601 20.41 15.77 -23.60
C GLU A 601 20.84 14.75 -22.54
N GLY A 602 20.77 13.43 -22.81
CA GLY A 602 21.24 12.52 -21.80
C GLY A 602 20.82 11.05 -21.87
N PRO A 603 21.38 10.21 -21.01
CA PRO A 603 21.39 8.75 -21.08
C PRO A 603 20.09 8.04 -20.69
N LEU A 604 18.96 8.74 -20.66
CA LEU A 604 17.75 8.27 -19.98
C LEU A 604 16.81 7.43 -20.83
N GLY A 605 17.19 7.03 -22.01
CA GLY A 605 16.36 6.07 -22.69
C GLY A 605 16.48 6.10 -24.21
N ARG A 606 16.27 4.94 -24.75
CA ARG A 606 16.12 4.73 -26.20
C ARG A 606 14.66 4.40 -26.47
N ARG A 607 14.14 4.77 -27.62
CA ARG A 607 12.75 4.49 -28.02
C ARG A 607 12.68 3.66 -29.28
N ILE A 608 11.68 2.79 -29.32
CA ILE A 608 11.21 2.14 -30.55
C ILE A 608 9.84 2.71 -30.86
N LEU A 609 9.65 3.14 -32.12
CA LEU A 609 8.36 3.56 -32.61
C LEU A 609 7.54 2.32 -33.01
N VAL A 610 6.28 2.29 -32.60
CA VAL A 610 5.29 1.35 -33.09
C VAL A 610 4.53 2.04 -34.19
N PRO A 611 4.62 1.57 -35.42
CA PRO A 611 3.95 2.21 -36.57
C PRO A 611 2.43 2.09 -36.43
N ASP A 612 1.72 3.04 -37.03
CA ASP A 612 0.27 3.01 -37.24
C ASP A 612 -0.55 2.82 -35.93
N ALA A 613 -0.07 3.34 -34.80
CA ALA A 613 -0.82 3.34 -33.56
C ALA A 613 -2.09 4.21 -33.69
N SER A 614 -3.23 3.66 -33.29
CA SER A 614 -4.52 4.38 -33.35
C SER A 614 -5.41 4.01 -32.18
N PRO A 615 -6.17 4.98 -31.61
CA PRO A 615 -7.17 4.70 -30.60
C PRO A 615 -8.41 4.00 -31.17
N VAL A 616 -8.52 3.89 -32.51
CA VAL A 616 -9.69 3.34 -33.20
C VAL A 616 -9.30 2.33 -34.26
N LEU A 617 -10.15 1.31 -34.43
CA LEU A 617 -10.11 0.36 -35.54
C LEU A 617 -11.52 0.21 -36.10
N PHE A 618 -11.68 0.42 -37.40
CA PHE A 618 -12.98 0.45 -38.06
C PHE A 618 -13.28 -0.85 -38.85
N SER A 619 -14.55 -1.29 -38.87
CA SER A 619 -15.00 -2.35 -39.73
C SER A 619 -16.49 -2.19 -40.06
N ARG A 620 -16.92 -2.66 -41.25
CA ARG A 620 -18.33 -2.78 -41.59
C ARG A 620 -19.00 -4.04 -41.09
N SER A 621 -18.20 -5.01 -40.63
CA SER A 621 -18.66 -6.35 -40.29
C SER A 621 -18.19 -6.76 -38.90
N LEU A 622 -18.97 -7.62 -38.26
CA LEU A 622 -18.59 -8.30 -37.00
C LEU A 622 -18.45 -9.79 -37.23
N ILE A 623 -17.55 -10.42 -36.51
CA ILE A 623 -17.40 -11.87 -36.50
C ILE A 623 -17.36 -12.39 -35.07
N ALA A 624 -18.04 -13.52 -34.82
CA ALA A 624 -18.02 -14.14 -33.53
C ALA A 624 -16.65 -14.78 -33.25
N LEU A 625 -16.00 -14.37 -32.18
CA LEU A 625 -14.75 -14.95 -31.71
C LEU A 625 -14.70 -14.83 -30.16
N SER A 626 -14.74 -15.95 -29.49
CA SER A 626 -14.62 -16.00 -28.04
C SER A 626 -13.29 -16.63 -27.64
N PRO A 627 -12.65 -16.16 -26.57
CA PRO A 627 -11.48 -16.81 -26.04
C PRO A 627 -11.83 -18.22 -25.54
N PRO A 628 -10.90 -19.17 -25.58
CA PRO A 628 -11.08 -20.50 -24.99
C PRO A 628 -11.50 -20.39 -23.52
N GLU A 629 -12.24 -21.41 -23.07
CA GLU A 629 -12.69 -21.47 -21.68
C GLU A 629 -11.52 -21.33 -20.70
N GLY A 630 -11.68 -20.49 -19.70
CA GLY A 630 -10.66 -20.20 -18.69
C GLY A 630 -9.74 -19.02 -19.02
N LEU A 631 -9.60 -18.60 -20.30
CA LEU A 631 -8.80 -17.42 -20.65
C LEU A 631 -9.53 -16.12 -20.37
N ASP A 632 -10.84 -16.12 -20.32
CA ASP A 632 -11.68 -14.96 -20.02
C ASP A 632 -12.09 -14.87 -18.54
N LYS A 633 -11.69 -15.81 -17.72
CA LYS A 633 -11.84 -15.66 -16.27
C LYS A 633 -10.80 -14.66 -15.75
N PRO A 634 -11.14 -13.81 -14.79
CA PRO A 634 -10.15 -13.04 -14.08
C PRO A 634 -9.11 -14.05 -13.57
N ALA A 635 -7.93 -14.04 -14.15
CA ALA A 635 -6.90 -14.88 -13.63
C ALA A 635 -6.45 -14.27 -12.31
N LEU A 636 -6.54 -15.08 -11.34
CA LEU A 636 -5.62 -15.00 -10.23
C LEU A 636 -4.22 -14.90 -10.83
N TRP A 637 -3.46 -13.93 -10.46
CA TRP A 637 -2.10 -13.64 -10.94
C TRP A 637 -1.28 -14.93 -11.15
N ASP A 638 -1.36 -15.53 -12.31
CA ASP A 638 -0.23 -16.25 -12.85
C ASP A 638 0.79 -15.20 -13.23
N PRO A 639 2.05 -15.37 -12.85
CA PRO A 639 3.06 -14.39 -13.21
C PRO A 639 3.08 -14.26 -14.74
N ILE A 640 2.38 -13.24 -15.22
CA ILE A 640 2.42 -12.80 -16.62
C ILE A 640 3.88 -12.53 -17.04
N PHE A 641 4.77 -12.52 -16.06
CA PHE A 641 6.16 -12.11 -16.12
C PHE A 641 7.18 -13.25 -16.01
N GLU A 642 6.79 -14.52 -15.98
CA GLU A 642 7.74 -15.62 -16.13
C GLU A 642 8.14 -15.79 -17.59
N PHE A 643 9.34 -15.37 -17.91
CA PHE A 643 9.83 -15.24 -19.27
C PHE A 643 10.27 -16.55 -19.91
N GLU A 644 10.65 -17.56 -19.14
CA GLU A 644 11.04 -18.86 -19.73
C GLU A 644 10.93 -20.03 -18.74
N PRO A 645 10.25 -21.07 -19.17
CA PRO A 645 9.35 -21.15 -20.33
C PRO A 645 8.12 -20.28 -20.12
N MET A 646 7.60 -19.65 -21.18
CA MET A 646 6.37 -18.85 -21.10
C MET A 646 5.27 -19.65 -20.41
N ALA A 647 4.67 -19.10 -19.35
CA ALA A 647 3.64 -19.79 -18.58
C ALA A 647 2.54 -20.32 -19.54
N PRO A 648 2.04 -21.54 -19.36
CA PRO A 648 1.12 -22.18 -20.32
C PRO A 648 -0.08 -21.30 -20.67
N ARG A 649 -0.55 -20.51 -19.72
CA ARG A 649 -1.65 -19.56 -19.92
C ARG A 649 -1.25 -18.38 -20.81
N VAL A 650 -0.09 -17.78 -20.59
CA VAL A 650 0.42 -16.66 -21.42
C VAL A 650 0.61 -17.16 -22.85
N ALA A 651 1.14 -18.37 -23.03
CA ALA A 651 1.25 -18.99 -24.33
C ALA A 651 -0.11 -19.24 -25.01
N ALA A 652 -1.13 -19.61 -24.23
CA ALA A 652 -2.49 -19.79 -24.75
C ALA A 652 -3.12 -18.46 -25.15
N ILE A 653 -2.93 -17.40 -24.37
CA ILE A 653 -3.37 -16.04 -24.71
C ILE A 653 -2.63 -15.55 -25.96
N ALA A 654 -1.32 -15.76 -26.08
CA ALA A 654 -0.56 -15.38 -27.26
C ALA A 654 -1.08 -16.06 -28.54
N ARG A 655 -1.38 -17.38 -28.48
CA ARG A 655 -2.02 -18.08 -29.60
C ARG A 655 -3.38 -17.49 -29.94
N PHE A 656 -4.19 -17.16 -28.95
CA PHE A 656 -5.48 -16.52 -29.16
C PHE A 656 -5.34 -15.13 -29.78
N LEU A 657 -4.36 -14.34 -29.38
CA LEU A 657 -4.06 -13.03 -29.97
C LEU A 657 -3.67 -13.15 -31.45
N HIS A 658 -2.90 -14.17 -31.81
CA HIS A 658 -2.58 -14.44 -33.21
C HIS A 658 -3.83 -14.82 -34.01
N LEU A 659 -4.67 -15.71 -33.47
CA LEU A 659 -5.96 -16.04 -34.08
C LEU A 659 -6.87 -14.82 -34.25
N TYR A 660 -6.89 -13.95 -33.24
CA TYR A 660 -7.62 -12.67 -33.32
C TYR A 660 -7.14 -11.80 -34.50
N LEU A 661 -5.83 -11.63 -34.69
CA LEU A 661 -5.27 -10.87 -35.78
C LEU A 661 -5.62 -11.48 -37.14
N ASP A 662 -5.45 -12.81 -37.28
CA ASP A 662 -5.74 -13.53 -38.52
C ASP A 662 -7.23 -13.47 -38.86
N THR A 663 -8.11 -13.53 -37.84
CA THR A 663 -9.57 -13.44 -38.02
C THR A 663 -10.00 -12.01 -38.38
N ALA A 664 -9.41 -11.01 -37.72
CA ALA A 664 -9.76 -9.61 -37.95
C ALA A 664 -9.31 -9.10 -39.31
N GLY A 665 -8.23 -9.62 -39.86
CA GLY A 665 -7.66 -9.18 -41.12
C GLY A 665 -7.36 -7.68 -41.13
N ILE A 666 -6.51 -7.25 -40.21
CA ILE A 666 -6.28 -5.83 -39.94
C ILE A 666 -5.36 -5.19 -40.98
N ASP A 667 -5.78 -4.06 -41.50
CA ASP A 667 -4.92 -3.12 -42.20
C ASP A 667 -4.53 -1.98 -41.25
N PRO A 668 -3.29 -2.02 -40.67
CA PRO A 668 -2.89 -1.04 -39.70
C PRO A 668 -2.74 0.37 -40.28
N VAL A 669 -2.40 0.51 -41.55
CA VAL A 669 -2.20 1.81 -42.22
C VAL A 669 -3.54 2.54 -42.40
N ARG A 670 -4.57 1.81 -42.76
CA ARG A 670 -5.94 2.35 -42.87
C ARG A 670 -6.72 2.37 -41.56
N HIS A 671 -6.21 1.74 -40.51
CA HIS A 671 -6.94 1.51 -39.28
C HIS A 671 -8.26 0.78 -39.46
N THR A 672 -8.28 -0.19 -40.39
CA THR A 672 -9.47 -0.98 -40.72
C THR A 672 -9.23 -2.46 -40.49
N ALA A 673 -10.33 -3.18 -40.22
CA ALA A 673 -10.34 -4.64 -40.17
C ALA A 673 -11.41 -5.15 -41.15
N ARG A 674 -11.19 -6.31 -41.76
CA ARG A 674 -12.22 -6.99 -42.58
C ARG A 674 -13.45 -7.29 -41.74
N ALA A 675 -13.29 -7.75 -40.52
CA ALA A 675 -14.37 -7.90 -39.54
C ALA A 675 -13.82 -7.69 -38.13
N LEU A 676 -14.58 -7.02 -37.25
CA LEU A 676 -14.18 -6.89 -35.85
C LEU A 676 -14.61 -8.15 -35.08
N PRO A 677 -13.68 -8.87 -34.47
CA PRO A 677 -14.00 -10.02 -33.63
C PRO A 677 -14.65 -9.56 -32.32
N VAL A 678 -15.87 -10.03 -32.09
CA VAL A 678 -16.66 -9.76 -30.87
C VAL A 678 -17.11 -11.09 -30.26
N ARG A 679 -17.32 -11.10 -28.94
CA ARG A 679 -17.74 -12.31 -28.25
C ARG A 679 -19.12 -12.77 -28.68
N GLN A 680 -20.05 -11.84 -28.78
CA GLN A 680 -21.44 -12.10 -29.18
C GLN A 680 -21.90 -10.98 -30.14
N PRO A 681 -21.91 -11.21 -31.45
CA PRO A 681 -22.47 -10.26 -32.38
C PRO A 681 -24.01 -10.21 -32.24
N PRO A 682 -24.63 -9.04 -32.36
CA PRO A 682 -26.09 -8.91 -32.35
C PRO A 682 -26.73 -9.76 -33.48
N PRO A 683 -27.95 -10.32 -33.27
CA PRO A 683 -28.68 -11.02 -34.33
C PRO A 683 -28.88 -10.14 -35.55
N GLY A 684 -28.68 -10.70 -36.74
CA GLY A 684 -28.86 -9.98 -37.99
C GLY A 684 -27.70 -9.06 -38.39
N THR A 685 -26.59 -9.08 -37.67
CA THR A 685 -25.41 -8.32 -38.08
C THR A 685 -24.72 -9.02 -39.26
N THR A 686 -24.24 -8.20 -40.24
CA THR A 686 -23.47 -8.71 -41.37
C THR A 686 -22.17 -9.35 -40.88
N THR A 687 -22.01 -10.63 -41.19
CA THR A 687 -20.77 -11.38 -40.87
C THR A 687 -19.83 -11.46 -42.07
N ASP A 688 -20.32 -11.13 -43.25
CA ASP A 688 -19.50 -11.14 -44.45
C ASP A 688 -18.51 -9.99 -44.43
N PRO A 689 -17.23 -10.24 -44.67
CA PRO A 689 -16.24 -9.22 -44.77
C PRO A 689 -16.58 -8.17 -45.84
N ALA A 690 -16.61 -6.92 -45.43
CA ALA A 690 -16.87 -5.81 -46.31
C ALA A 690 -15.95 -4.63 -46.02
N ASP A 691 -15.36 -4.08 -47.05
CA ASP A 691 -14.48 -2.91 -46.93
C ASP A 691 -15.31 -1.61 -46.94
N PHE A 692 -14.75 -0.57 -46.37
CA PHE A 692 -15.26 0.78 -46.51
C PHE A 692 -14.86 1.35 -47.88
N GLU A 693 -15.82 1.91 -48.62
CA GLU A 693 -15.51 2.75 -49.79
C GLU A 693 -14.76 4.01 -49.37
N ALA A 694 -15.14 4.57 -48.22
CA ALA A 694 -14.44 5.67 -47.56
C ALA A 694 -14.32 5.38 -46.05
N VAL A 695 -13.11 5.22 -45.60
CA VAL A 695 -12.80 4.95 -44.19
C VAL A 695 -13.32 6.10 -43.31
N PRO A 696 -13.96 5.80 -42.14
CA PRO A 696 -14.37 6.83 -41.22
C PRO A 696 -13.16 7.64 -40.71
N VAL A 697 -13.40 8.91 -40.41
CA VAL A 697 -12.34 9.83 -39.93
C VAL A 697 -12.55 10.14 -38.47
N LEU A 698 -11.53 9.92 -37.67
CA LEU A 698 -11.47 10.38 -36.28
C LEU A 698 -11.15 11.90 -36.30
N GLU A 699 -12.16 12.73 -36.00
CA GLU A 699 -12.01 14.19 -35.97
C GLU A 699 -11.45 14.68 -34.63
N GLN A 700 -11.84 14.04 -33.53
CA GLN A 700 -11.43 14.40 -32.17
C GLN A 700 -11.28 13.18 -31.30
N TYR A 701 -10.27 13.18 -30.44
CA TYR A 701 -10.07 12.19 -29.38
C TYR A 701 -9.50 12.87 -28.15
N THR A 702 -10.19 12.77 -27.04
CA THR A 702 -9.78 13.37 -25.78
C THR A 702 -9.95 12.35 -24.63
N VAL A 703 -8.91 12.19 -23.85
CA VAL A 703 -8.91 11.31 -22.67
C VAL A 703 -8.64 12.14 -21.45
N SER A 704 -9.58 12.14 -20.50
CA SER A 704 -9.39 12.70 -19.16
C SER A 704 -9.40 11.59 -18.11
N LEU A 705 -9.28 11.94 -16.83
CA LEU A 705 -9.23 10.98 -15.72
C LEU A 705 -10.33 9.92 -15.78
N ALA A 706 -11.58 10.35 -15.97
CA ALA A 706 -12.74 9.46 -15.93
C ALA A 706 -13.60 9.51 -17.20
N ARG A 707 -13.21 10.29 -18.22
CA ARG A 707 -14.01 10.48 -19.43
C ARG A 707 -13.16 10.31 -20.67
N VAL A 708 -13.69 9.57 -21.63
CA VAL A 708 -13.17 9.49 -23.00
C VAL A 708 -14.21 10.07 -23.93
N GLU A 709 -13.79 10.94 -24.82
CA GLU A 709 -14.65 11.63 -25.77
C GLU A 709 -14.04 11.57 -27.17
N LEU A 710 -14.85 11.14 -28.14
CA LEU A 710 -14.45 11.03 -29.55
C LEU A 710 -15.52 11.62 -30.45
N VAL A 711 -15.07 12.14 -31.59
CA VAL A 711 -15.93 12.51 -32.70
C VAL A 711 -15.42 11.78 -33.94
N ILE A 712 -16.32 11.00 -34.57
CA ILE A 712 -16.02 10.18 -35.74
C ILE A 712 -17.00 10.55 -36.86
N ALA A 713 -16.47 10.93 -38.02
CA ALA A 713 -17.26 11.15 -39.20
C ALA A 713 -17.25 9.89 -40.08
N ALA A 714 -18.42 9.30 -40.33
CA ALA A 714 -18.58 8.09 -41.13
C ALA A 714 -19.49 8.34 -42.31
N ARG A 715 -19.05 7.98 -43.52
CA ARG A 715 -19.88 8.04 -44.73
C ARG A 715 -20.76 6.80 -44.92
N GLN A 716 -20.41 5.72 -44.27
CA GLN A 716 -21.11 4.45 -44.26
C GLN A 716 -21.28 3.97 -42.83
N ALA A 717 -22.41 3.28 -42.56
CA ALA A 717 -22.60 2.62 -41.28
C ALA A 717 -21.61 1.48 -41.08
N GLY A 718 -21.24 1.24 -39.84
CA GLY A 718 -20.29 0.19 -39.49
C GLY A 718 -20.07 0.09 -37.98
N PHE A 719 -18.84 -0.28 -37.59
CA PHE A 719 -18.45 -0.47 -36.21
C PHE A 719 -17.07 0.13 -35.98
N VAL A 720 -16.83 0.54 -34.73
CA VAL A 720 -15.51 0.97 -34.26
C VAL A 720 -15.12 0.19 -33.03
N GLN A 721 -13.93 -0.38 -33.02
CA GLN A 721 -13.27 -0.86 -31.81
C GLN A 721 -12.37 0.25 -31.25
N LEU A 722 -12.47 0.49 -29.95
CA LEU A 722 -11.69 1.50 -29.26
C LEU A 722 -10.56 0.85 -28.46
N ALA A 723 -9.41 1.51 -28.41
CA ALA A 723 -8.34 1.17 -27.49
C ALA A 723 -8.72 1.53 -26.04
N HIS A 724 -9.89 1.04 -25.61
CA HIS A 724 -10.47 1.25 -24.28
C HIS A 724 -11.12 -0.06 -23.81
N PRO A 725 -11.02 -0.43 -22.51
CA PRO A 725 -11.56 -1.69 -22.04
C PRO A 725 -13.09 -1.69 -22.05
N TRP A 726 -13.65 -2.81 -22.45
CA TRP A 726 -15.06 -3.08 -22.18
C TRP A 726 -15.23 -3.37 -20.68
N TYR A 727 -16.08 -2.61 -20.02
CA TYR A 727 -16.38 -2.75 -18.60
C TYR A 727 -17.84 -2.38 -18.32
N PRO A 728 -18.61 -3.24 -17.61
CA PRO A 728 -20.04 -3.00 -17.38
C PRO A 728 -20.34 -1.75 -16.53
N GLY A 729 -19.34 -1.30 -15.76
CA GLY A 729 -19.44 -0.09 -14.94
C GLY A 729 -19.30 1.21 -15.73
N ASN A 730 -19.06 1.17 -17.05
CA ASN A 730 -19.01 2.34 -17.91
C ASN A 730 -20.32 2.53 -18.67
N GLU A 731 -20.75 3.76 -18.80
CA GLU A 731 -21.84 4.18 -19.65
C GLU A 731 -21.27 4.76 -20.95
N VAL A 732 -21.81 4.31 -22.08
CA VAL A 732 -21.43 4.82 -23.38
C VAL A 732 -22.62 5.57 -23.96
N ARG A 733 -22.38 6.78 -24.46
CA ARG A 733 -23.37 7.58 -25.16
C ARG A 733 -22.87 7.88 -26.57
N ILE A 734 -23.73 7.64 -27.56
CA ILE A 734 -23.51 8.04 -28.94
C ILE A 734 -24.57 9.08 -29.30
N ASN A 735 -24.14 10.27 -29.70
CA ASN A 735 -25.00 11.40 -29.99
C ASN A 735 -26.01 11.70 -28.86
N GLY A 736 -25.56 11.56 -27.61
CA GLY A 736 -26.38 11.77 -26.41
C GLY A 736 -27.25 10.57 -25.99
N THR A 737 -27.41 9.55 -26.86
CA THR A 737 -28.20 8.36 -26.56
C THR A 737 -27.35 7.28 -25.90
N VAL A 738 -27.84 6.72 -24.78
CA VAL A 738 -27.14 5.61 -24.08
C VAL A 738 -27.19 4.37 -24.99
N THR A 739 -26.00 3.87 -25.33
CA THR A 739 -25.82 2.73 -26.24
C THR A 739 -25.14 1.59 -25.50
N ALA A 740 -25.64 0.37 -25.63
CA ALA A 740 -25.00 -0.81 -25.07
C ALA A 740 -23.76 -1.17 -25.91
N PRO A 741 -22.57 -1.15 -25.33
CA PRO A 741 -21.35 -1.51 -26.02
C PRO A 741 -21.24 -3.01 -26.20
N LEU A 742 -20.63 -3.46 -27.31
CA LEU A 742 -20.26 -4.85 -27.55
C LEU A 742 -18.88 -5.14 -26.91
N GLN A 743 -18.73 -6.35 -26.41
CA GLN A 743 -17.45 -6.83 -25.92
C GLN A 743 -16.65 -7.43 -27.07
N GLY A 744 -15.55 -6.78 -27.44
CA GLY A 744 -14.57 -7.33 -28.38
C GLY A 744 -13.95 -8.62 -27.86
N ALA A 745 -13.44 -9.46 -28.74
CA ALA A 745 -12.84 -10.76 -28.42
C ALA A 745 -11.70 -10.61 -27.39
N ILE A 746 -10.91 -9.56 -27.48
CA ILE A 746 -9.82 -9.22 -26.55
C ILE A 746 -10.26 -8.22 -25.47
N SER A 747 -11.54 -8.17 -25.18
CA SER A 747 -12.17 -7.30 -24.16
C SER A 747 -11.97 -5.80 -24.39
N LEU A 748 -11.73 -5.37 -25.60
CA LEU A 748 -11.83 -3.97 -26.03
C LEU A 748 -13.28 -3.60 -26.32
N LEU A 749 -13.59 -2.32 -26.22
CA LEU A 749 -14.92 -1.77 -26.46
C LEU A 749 -15.20 -1.71 -27.96
N VAL A 750 -16.35 -2.23 -28.41
CA VAL A 750 -16.83 -2.13 -29.79
C VAL A 750 -18.19 -1.44 -29.81
N LEU A 751 -18.35 -0.47 -30.72
CA LEU A 751 -19.54 0.36 -30.84
C LEU A 751 -20.05 0.42 -32.27
N PRO A 752 -21.38 0.53 -32.49
CA PRO A 752 -21.93 0.82 -33.79
C PRO A 752 -21.66 2.29 -34.21
N LEU A 753 -21.47 2.51 -35.47
CA LEU A 753 -21.35 3.83 -36.09
C LEU A 753 -22.47 4.01 -37.10
N ASP A 754 -23.20 5.11 -36.97
CA ASP A 754 -24.20 5.55 -37.94
C ASP A 754 -23.54 6.44 -39.03
N VAL A 755 -24.23 6.57 -40.16
CA VAL A 755 -23.81 7.51 -41.20
C VAL A 755 -23.88 8.94 -40.65
N GLY A 756 -22.82 9.71 -40.85
CA GLY A 756 -22.71 11.07 -40.36
C GLY A 756 -21.68 11.20 -39.23
N ARG A 757 -21.93 12.20 -38.41
CA ARG A 757 -21.04 12.53 -37.29
C ARG A 757 -21.48 11.81 -36.02
N ASN A 758 -20.64 10.99 -35.48
CA ASN A 758 -20.86 10.23 -34.24
C ASN A 758 -20.06 10.86 -33.11
N HIS A 759 -20.75 11.47 -32.14
CA HIS A 759 -20.16 11.98 -30.93
C HIS A 759 -20.28 10.91 -29.82
N ILE A 760 -19.18 10.34 -29.42
CA ILE A 760 -19.11 9.22 -28.49
C ILE A 760 -18.51 9.71 -27.18
N VAL A 761 -19.18 9.41 -26.06
CA VAL A 761 -18.75 9.73 -24.70
C VAL A 761 -18.78 8.46 -23.86
N ILE A 762 -17.69 8.17 -23.17
CA ILE A 762 -17.56 7.03 -22.26
C ILE A 762 -17.24 7.58 -20.87
N GLU A 763 -18.09 7.25 -19.91
CA GLU A 763 -17.96 7.70 -18.52
C GLU A 763 -18.31 6.58 -17.54
N PRO A 764 -17.74 6.54 -16.31
CA PRO A 764 -18.18 5.61 -15.29
C PRO A 764 -19.62 5.93 -14.85
N ARG A 765 -20.43 4.90 -14.72
CA ARG A 765 -21.81 5.05 -14.22
C ARG A 765 -21.92 4.66 -12.75
N THR A 766 -22.80 5.36 -12.06
CA THR A 766 -23.22 4.92 -10.72
C THR A 766 -24.23 3.79 -10.86
N THR A 767 -23.82 2.57 -10.56
CA THR A 767 -24.69 1.39 -10.67
C THR A 767 -25.78 1.39 -9.57
N PRO A 768 -26.89 0.65 -9.76
CA PRO A 768 -27.88 0.44 -8.69
C PRO A 768 -27.25 -0.13 -7.43
N MET A 769 -26.27 -1.04 -7.57
CA MET A 769 -25.56 -1.63 -6.45
C MET A 769 -24.71 -0.61 -5.70
N THR A 770 -24.01 0.27 -6.40
CA THR A 770 -23.24 1.38 -5.80
C THR A 770 -24.16 2.34 -5.05
N ARG A 771 -25.35 2.66 -5.60
CA ARG A 771 -26.35 3.49 -4.90
C ARG A 771 -26.89 2.80 -3.64
N LEU A 772 -27.22 1.52 -3.72
CA LEU A 772 -27.65 0.72 -2.56
C LEU A 772 -26.55 0.70 -1.49
N ALA A 773 -25.30 0.48 -1.88
CA ALA A 773 -24.15 0.51 -0.98
C ALA A 773 -24.02 1.85 -0.24
N ALA A 774 -24.16 2.97 -0.96
CA ALA A 774 -24.12 4.31 -0.36
C ALA A 774 -25.26 4.54 0.64
N TRP A 775 -26.49 4.09 0.31
CA TRP A 775 -27.64 4.16 1.22
C TRP A 775 -27.42 3.33 2.48
N ILE A 776 -26.99 2.07 2.36
CA ILE A 776 -26.72 1.20 3.52
C ILE A 776 -25.63 1.84 4.40
N SER A 777 -24.52 2.28 3.80
CA SER A 777 -23.41 2.87 4.55
C SER A 777 -23.80 4.18 5.23
N GLY A 778 -24.53 5.04 4.53
CA GLY A 778 -25.01 6.31 5.06
C GLY A 778 -25.99 6.14 6.22
N THR A 779 -26.97 5.26 6.07
CA THR A 779 -27.95 4.96 7.14
C THR A 779 -27.29 4.29 8.34
N ALA A 780 -26.35 3.36 8.11
CA ALA A 780 -25.58 2.73 9.18
C ALA A 780 -24.74 3.75 9.96
N LEU A 781 -24.09 4.69 9.27
CA LEU A 781 -23.31 5.76 9.91
C LEU A 781 -24.21 6.70 10.73
N ALA A 782 -25.32 7.15 10.17
CA ALA A 782 -26.28 8.01 10.86
C ALA A 782 -26.88 7.30 12.10
N GLY A 783 -27.26 6.02 11.95
CA GLY A 783 -27.72 5.19 13.04
C GLY A 783 -26.66 4.99 14.12
N ALA A 784 -25.40 4.78 13.74
CA ALA A 784 -24.30 4.64 14.68
C ALA A 784 -24.10 5.90 15.53
N LEU A 785 -24.12 7.07 14.88
CA LEU A 785 -24.01 8.35 15.58
C LEU A 785 -25.18 8.60 16.53
N ALA A 786 -26.40 8.28 16.10
CA ALA A 786 -27.59 8.38 16.92
C ALA A 786 -27.53 7.45 18.15
N VAL A 787 -27.14 6.18 17.95
CA VAL A 787 -26.98 5.20 19.04
C VAL A 787 -25.90 5.64 20.02
N ALA A 788 -24.77 6.08 19.53
CA ALA A 788 -23.67 6.56 20.37
C ALA A 788 -24.08 7.79 21.18
N GLY A 789 -24.77 8.74 20.55
CA GLY A 789 -25.34 9.92 21.21
C GLY A 789 -26.35 9.55 22.28
N TRP A 790 -27.29 8.65 21.99
CA TRP A 790 -28.28 8.15 22.94
C TRP A 790 -27.63 7.44 24.14
N LEU A 791 -26.64 6.56 23.88
CA LEU A 791 -25.92 5.88 24.96
C LEU A 791 -25.16 6.87 25.84
N ALA A 792 -24.53 7.89 25.25
CA ALA A 792 -23.84 8.95 26.00
C ALA A 792 -24.83 9.76 26.87
N TRP A 793 -25.96 10.14 26.28
CA TRP A 793 -27.04 10.86 27.01
C TRP A 793 -27.62 10.02 28.12
N ARG A 794 -27.98 8.74 27.90
CA ARG A 794 -28.49 7.81 28.91
C ARG A 794 -27.51 7.65 30.07
N ASN A 795 -26.23 7.55 29.79
CA ASN A 795 -25.22 7.41 30.83
C ASN A 795 -25.03 8.69 31.66
N ARG A 796 -25.25 9.88 31.11
CA ARG A 796 -25.22 11.16 31.85
C ARG A 796 -26.42 11.33 32.79
N ARG A 797 -27.60 10.80 32.45
CA ARG A 797 -28.84 10.94 33.25
C ARG A 797 -28.96 9.95 34.40
N ARG A 798 -28.11 8.93 34.48
CA ARG A 798 -28.05 8.03 35.63
C ARG A 798 -26.93 8.52 36.55
N PRO A 799 -27.25 9.31 37.61
CA PRO A 799 -26.22 9.70 38.55
C PRO A 799 -25.59 8.41 39.12
N GLU A 800 -24.28 8.39 39.21
CA GLU A 800 -23.54 7.37 39.92
C GLU A 800 -24.05 7.37 41.37
N HIS A 801 -24.95 6.47 41.72
CA HIS A 801 -24.90 5.95 43.07
C HIS A 801 -23.53 5.26 43.17
N VAL A 802 -22.57 6.07 43.58
CA VAL A 802 -21.25 5.61 43.99
C VAL A 802 -21.51 4.59 45.09
N ALA A 803 -21.54 3.35 44.73
CA ALA A 803 -21.33 2.29 45.67
C ALA A 803 -19.84 2.43 46.13
N SER A 804 -19.68 3.21 47.16
CA SER A 804 -18.45 3.28 47.99
C SER A 804 -18.23 1.94 48.72
N GLY A 805 -18.26 0.84 48.01
CA GLY A 805 -18.27 -0.49 48.57
C GLY A 805 -17.33 -1.52 47.97
N ASP A 806 -16.61 -1.24 46.91
CA ASP A 806 -15.75 -2.25 46.24
C ASP A 806 -14.30 -1.76 46.04
N MET A 807 -13.70 -1.13 47.06
CA MET A 807 -12.24 -1.05 47.21
C MET A 807 -11.90 -1.73 48.52
N ALA A 808 -11.91 -3.04 48.57
CA ALA A 808 -11.19 -3.87 49.51
C ALA A 808 -10.42 -4.95 48.74
#